data_43e9ad838aec467ea0b0af430f239cf1
#
_entry.id   43e9ad838aec467ea0b0af430f239cf1
#
_cell.length_a   1.000
_cell.length_b   1.000
_cell.length_c   1.000
_cell.angle_alpha   90.00
_cell.angle_beta   90.00
_cell.angle_gamma   90.00
#
_symmetry.space_group_name_H-M   'P 1'
#
loop_
_entity.id
_entity.type
_entity.pdbx_description
1 polymer ?
#
loop_
_entity_poly.entity_id
_entity_poly.type
_entity_poly.pdbx_seq_one_letter_code
_entity_poly.pdbx_strand_id
1 'polypeptide(L)'
;MRVCELAAAFCIAFSAGAAPSPISARSVHMWHPAPGAEWVYGEVTVEKSVPGSYFSVICFSCGYCGIQESYDGRKIAIFSVWDPGDQFDFKAKADGVDEKVRTKNLYAGEGVSISRFGGEGTGGRSLMPFDWKVGETCRFAVHARPDGDHRTAFTCYLFRDGAWFRIATFSTLQTKGAHVIKDVCSFVEDFRRNEESRGQVRRARFTNFFAKPVGGEWTAMEDGRFTADRNPSIMTIDAEVVECGFALATGGDTENKNLKLRTVAKTKIGQRPAECAALDTLVDSQRKVTDRSAVDPEAKSPAAELRDRLSSAFDRVLLSKGALPGAILASGGDAVPVVFGKSGRYFDGKGELEIPAMAASSYGRGRVLASGHQAFFTGEAATANREFPRECLVWLAGGKAPSTVYVDSARVGMHDSVALALGKVDVVTVGSYRELGSLPDGAVLVAEPNSHSLDEAAMLSAFVRRGCGALCISVGWGWHQMSGGKSMKTENPFNIALGGCGLYSTELVSAAGDGRTYMVAKGDLPGAVGEDALRLVAPGSGSLSKEVAARCAMVLGELAKVLPDGDESLLPRIKAIAADVDCLPSPERPLTTSNARSRLGMMLHMQEWQENPGRCWPAHPAAAVYPGLPSAGAPRVTRTVDVSLSVPLWHGTGLFAAAGEPLTVALPDGMEKAGLRVRVGTSSCNNTRHAQWLRAPQVSVELPLDRRETTFASPFGGMVYVVVPSGAHRDGIVPVTIGPACPAAWYVEGKTSLESWKAALKSSPSPVAEIESDVIALTVPRETAMNGSDPQEVLDVWRRVLADDAHLTGIPEVRRCKERMCFDVQLCAGYMHNGYPIMLPKHSIVHLLNADTLRKGDHAWGFFHEMGHNHQNDDWTFDGTVEVTVNFFTLYNMERICGKKPMETDKMRDPSVWRNVARWKAAGRPFGEWKSDPWLGLAFFVELQQKYGWEAFEKLFAEYRALPDSERPKTDLEKRRQWCERLSRIVGKDLTEDFSFMLGD
;
A
#
# COMPACT_ATOMS: atom_id res chain seq x y z
N MET A 1 -37.03 32.10 -28.14
CA MET A 1 -35.94 33.09 -27.92
C MET A 1 -35.38 33.10 -26.52
N ARG A 2 -36.17 33.09 -25.43
CA ARG A 2 -35.67 33.00 -24.04
C ARG A 2 -34.97 31.67 -23.69
N VAL A 3 -35.41 30.58 -24.31
CA VAL A 3 -34.82 29.23 -24.10
C VAL A 3 -33.42 29.13 -24.74
N CYS A 4 -33.21 29.76 -25.89
CA CYS A 4 -31.89 29.79 -26.54
C CYS A 4 -30.88 30.72 -25.82
N GLU A 5 -31.34 31.71 -25.08
CA GLU A 5 -30.45 32.53 -24.22
C GLU A 5 -30.07 31.81 -22.93
N LEU A 6 -30.97 30.99 -22.40
CA LEU A 6 -30.67 30.09 -21.29
C LEU A 6 -29.68 28.98 -21.70
N ALA A 7 -29.84 28.42 -22.90
CA ALA A 7 -28.95 27.39 -23.42
C ALA A 7 -27.56 27.96 -23.80
N ALA A 8 -27.51 29.25 -24.27
CA ALA A 8 -26.21 29.92 -24.42
C ALA A 8 -25.51 30.22 -23.08
N ALA A 9 -26.28 30.44 -22.03
CA ALA A 9 -25.74 30.50 -20.67
C ALA A 9 -25.26 29.12 -20.17
N PHE A 10 -25.84 28.05 -20.68
CA PHE A 10 -25.57 26.67 -20.32
C PHE A 10 -24.14 26.19 -20.66
N CYS A 11 -23.60 26.54 -21.81
CA CYS A 11 -22.23 26.24 -22.19
C CYS A 11 -21.19 27.20 -21.59
N ILE A 12 -21.63 28.29 -20.99
CA ILE A 12 -20.75 29.24 -20.30
C ILE A 12 -20.36 28.74 -18.91
N ALA A 13 -21.16 27.85 -18.34
CA ALA A 13 -20.95 27.24 -17.02
C ALA A 13 -19.87 26.16 -17.00
N PHE A 14 -19.39 25.69 -18.15
CA PHE A 14 -18.28 24.75 -18.22
C PHE A 14 -16.96 25.28 -17.67
N SER A 15 -16.93 26.56 -17.43
CA SER A 15 -15.77 27.20 -16.85
C SER A 15 -15.86 27.32 -15.31
N ALA A 16 -15.94 26.20 -14.64
CA ALA A 16 -16.16 26.01 -13.23
C ALA A 16 -15.48 26.92 -12.24
N GLY A 17 -16.22 27.37 -11.28
CA GLY A 17 -15.76 27.70 -9.92
C GLY A 17 -15.15 29.07 -9.70
N ALA A 18 -14.96 29.90 -10.72
CA ALA A 18 -14.64 31.33 -10.57
C ALA A 18 -15.42 32.14 -11.61
N ALA A 19 -15.77 33.40 -11.30
CA ALA A 19 -16.20 34.36 -12.31
C ALA A 19 -15.23 34.28 -13.50
N PRO A 20 -15.69 34.46 -14.79
CA PRO A 20 -14.80 34.32 -15.94
C PRO A 20 -13.55 35.18 -15.72
N SER A 21 -12.41 34.50 -15.56
CA SER A 21 -11.13 35.19 -15.34
C SER A 21 -10.77 35.98 -16.61
N PRO A 22 -10.46 37.27 -16.52
CA PRO A 22 -10.02 38.05 -17.66
C PRO A 22 -8.69 37.54 -18.25
N ILE A 23 -8.03 36.59 -17.55
CA ILE A 23 -6.75 36.01 -17.96
C ILE A 23 -6.87 34.68 -18.72
N SER A 24 -8.07 34.09 -18.81
CA SER A 24 -8.27 32.80 -19.52
C SER A 24 -8.66 32.99 -20.99
N ALA A 25 -8.35 32.02 -21.85
CA ALA A 25 -8.95 31.97 -23.18
C ALA A 25 -10.46 31.72 -23.06
N ARG A 26 -11.25 32.34 -23.96
CA ARG A 26 -12.70 32.14 -23.96
C ARG A 26 -13.07 30.78 -24.50
N SER A 27 -14.05 30.10 -23.87
CA SER A 27 -14.70 28.95 -24.48
C SER A 27 -15.53 29.39 -25.67
N VAL A 28 -15.43 28.66 -26.77
CA VAL A 28 -16.13 28.99 -28.06
C VAL A 28 -17.02 27.82 -28.45
N HIS A 29 -18.23 28.16 -28.93
CA HIS A 29 -19.29 27.19 -29.14
C HIS A 29 -19.92 27.32 -30.52
N MET A 30 -20.31 26.19 -31.12
CA MET A 30 -21.13 26.12 -32.31
C MET A 30 -22.42 25.38 -31.98
N TRP A 31 -23.53 26.08 -31.98
CA TRP A 31 -24.88 25.53 -31.70
C TRP A 31 -25.48 24.98 -32.98
N HIS A 32 -25.95 23.73 -32.93
CA HIS A 32 -26.57 23.03 -34.03
C HIS A 32 -28.06 22.93 -33.74
N PRO A 33 -28.92 23.74 -34.38
CA PRO A 33 -30.36 23.61 -34.22
C PRO A 33 -30.82 22.22 -34.64
N ALA A 34 -31.41 21.47 -33.69
CA ALA A 34 -31.99 20.17 -33.96
C ALA A 34 -33.39 20.08 -33.38
N PRO A 35 -34.35 19.38 -34.01
CA PRO A 35 -35.53 18.87 -33.33
C PRO A 35 -35.10 17.95 -32.21
N GLY A 36 -35.93 17.73 -31.18
CA GLY A 36 -35.65 16.73 -30.16
C GLY A 36 -35.30 15.37 -30.78
N ALA A 37 -34.08 14.87 -30.55
CA ALA A 37 -33.56 13.70 -31.26
C ALA A 37 -33.43 12.48 -30.34
N GLU A 38 -33.70 11.30 -30.85
CA GLU A 38 -33.39 10.02 -30.22
C GLU A 38 -31.88 9.75 -30.34
N TRP A 39 -31.26 10.11 -31.49
CA TRP A 39 -29.87 9.98 -31.76
C TRP A 39 -29.25 11.29 -32.25
N VAL A 40 -28.02 11.55 -31.80
CA VAL A 40 -27.15 12.57 -32.40
C VAL A 40 -25.80 11.94 -32.69
N TYR A 41 -25.28 12.18 -33.90
CA TYR A 41 -23.95 11.80 -34.37
C TYR A 41 -23.12 13.05 -34.70
N GLY A 42 -21.81 13.05 -34.44
CA GLY A 42 -20.90 14.11 -34.79
C GLY A 42 -19.45 13.68 -34.78
N GLU A 43 -18.62 14.40 -35.49
CA GLU A 43 -17.19 14.13 -35.66
C GLU A 43 -16.37 15.32 -35.17
N VAL A 44 -15.17 15.04 -34.64
CA VAL A 44 -14.16 16.04 -34.33
C VAL A 44 -12.79 15.67 -34.91
N THR A 45 -12.12 16.63 -35.56
CA THR A 45 -10.72 16.53 -35.97
C THR A 45 -9.95 17.67 -35.30
N VAL A 46 -9.08 17.35 -34.37
CA VAL A 46 -8.26 18.34 -33.65
C VAL A 46 -7.11 18.76 -34.58
N GLU A 47 -6.98 20.06 -34.82
CA GLU A 47 -5.87 20.63 -35.63
C GLU A 47 -4.75 21.18 -34.76
N LYS A 48 -5.07 21.74 -33.59
CA LYS A 48 -4.12 22.19 -32.56
C LYS A 48 -4.63 21.90 -31.18
N SER A 49 -3.79 21.29 -30.33
CA SER A 49 -4.05 20.99 -28.95
C SER A 49 -2.85 21.29 -28.08
N VAL A 50 -3.10 21.57 -26.81
CA VAL A 50 -2.10 21.74 -25.74
C VAL A 50 -2.67 21.19 -24.45
N PRO A 51 -1.84 20.84 -23.46
CA PRO A 51 -2.33 20.37 -22.16
C PRO A 51 -3.38 21.30 -21.54
N GLY A 52 -4.49 20.77 -21.07
CA GLY A 52 -5.63 21.52 -20.57
C GLY A 52 -6.64 21.93 -21.65
N SER A 53 -6.71 21.20 -22.78
CA SER A 53 -7.69 21.43 -23.85
C SER A 53 -8.85 20.46 -23.79
N TYR A 54 -10.05 20.96 -24.00
CA TYR A 54 -11.27 20.17 -24.17
C TYR A 54 -11.94 20.46 -25.52
N PHE A 55 -12.23 19.41 -26.25
CA PHE A 55 -12.96 19.42 -27.51
C PHE A 55 -14.24 18.61 -27.33
N SER A 56 -15.34 19.27 -26.93
CA SER A 56 -16.63 18.65 -26.78
C SER A 56 -17.32 18.52 -28.14
N VAL A 57 -17.63 17.28 -28.51
CA VAL A 57 -18.25 16.96 -29.79
C VAL A 57 -19.74 17.16 -29.73
N ILE A 58 -20.41 16.52 -28.78
CA ILE A 58 -21.88 16.61 -28.58
C ILE A 58 -22.11 17.04 -27.13
N CYS A 59 -22.42 18.33 -26.94
CA CYS A 59 -23.00 18.85 -25.72
C CYS A 59 -24.51 19.00 -25.94
N PHE A 60 -25.33 18.72 -24.93
CA PHE A 60 -26.81 18.75 -25.00
C PHE A 60 -27.39 19.14 -23.63
N SER A 61 -28.69 19.35 -23.58
CA SER A 61 -29.38 19.87 -22.37
C SER A 61 -29.11 19.10 -21.06
N CYS A 62 -28.74 17.83 -21.12
CA CYS A 62 -28.53 16.99 -19.95
C CYS A 62 -27.09 16.48 -19.80
N GLY A 63 -26.14 16.76 -20.75
CA GLY A 63 -24.81 16.20 -20.70
C GLY A 63 -23.92 16.60 -21.84
N TYR A 64 -22.72 16.01 -21.90
CA TYR A 64 -21.74 16.28 -22.94
C TYR A 64 -20.77 15.12 -23.13
N CYS A 65 -20.22 14.98 -24.35
CA CYS A 65 -19.14 14.05 -24.64
C CYS A 65 -18.12 14.65 -25.60
N GLY A 66 -16.89 14.14 -25.54
CA GLY A 66 -15.79 14.57 -26.40
C GLY A 66 -14.45 14.03 -25.97
N ILE A 67 -13.39 14.74 -26.34
CA ILE A 67 -11.99 14.36 -26.07
C ILE A 67 -11.25 15.48 -25.34
N GLN A 68 -10.38 15.10 -24.42
CA GLN A 68 -9.55 16.05 -23.64
C GLN A 68 -8.07 15.68 -23.74
N GLU A 69 -7.22 16.71 -23.65
CA GLU A 69 -5.83 16.59 -23.29
C GLU A 69 -5.65 17.15 -21.87
N SER A 70 -5.37 16.27 -20.91
CA SER A 70 -5.24 16.61 -19.48
C SER A 70 -4.04 17.51 -19.19
N TYR A 71 -3.90 18.02 -17.97
CA TYR A 71 -2.79 18.89 -17.54
C TYR A 71 -1.40 18.23 -17.72
N ASP A 72 -1.34 16.91 -17.60
CA ASP A 72 -0.14 16.09 -17.73
C ASP A 72 0.09 15.56 -19.16
N GLY A 73 -0.71 16.02 -20.13
CA GLY A 73 -0.62 15.60 -21.53
C GLY A 73 -1.31 14.27 -21.85
N ARG A 74 -1.90 13.57 -20.85
CA ARG A 74 -2.69 12.37 -21.14
C ARG A 74 -3.94 12.70 -21.92
N LYS A 75 -4.29 11.82 -22.85
CA LYS A 75 -5.48 11.98 -23.72
C LYS A 75 -6.58 11.03 -23.30
N ILE A 76 -7.80 11.55 -23.25
CA ILE A 76 -8.98 10.83 -22.77
C ILE A 76 -10.20 11.12 -23.63
N ALA A 77 -11.18 10.20 -23.61
CA ALA A 77 -12.57 10.46 -23.97
C ALA A 77 -13.41 10.63 -22.72
N ILE A 78 -14.36 11.57 -22.75
CA ILE A 78 -15.23 11.92 -21.61
C ILE A 78 -16.69 11.88 -22.03
N PHE A 79 -17.56 11.41 -21.13
CA PHE A 79 -19.01 11.55 -21.22
C PHE A 79 -19.59 11.83 -19.84
N SER A 80 -20.39 12.88 -19.70
CA SER A 80 -21.00 13.31 -18.45
C SER A 80 -22.48 13.62 -18.62
N VAL A 81 -23.29 13.35 -17.58
CA VAL A 81 -24.72 13.66 -17.53
C VAL A 81 -25.04 14.29 -16.17
N TRP A 82 -25.71 15.46 -16.19
CA TRP A 82 -26.10 16.19 -14.98
C TRP A 82 -27.23 15.56 -14.21
N ASP A 83 -27.20 15.77 -12.88
CA ASP A 83 -28.37 15.63 -12.04
C ASP A 83 -29.39 16.73 -12.38
N PRO A 84 -30.68 16.51 -12.13
CA PRO A 84 -31.66 17.59 -12.23
C PRO A 84 -31.42 18.65 -11.14
N GLY A 85 -31.33 19.91 -11.52
CA GLY A 85 -31.11 21.01 -10.61
C GLY A 85 -30.47 22.24 -11.25
N ASP A 86 -29.92 23.12 -10.46
CA ASP A 86 -29.21 24.32 -10.93
C ASP A 86 -27.78 23.96 -11.29
N GLN A 87 -27.52 23.88 -12.59
CA GLN A 87 -26.20 23.61 -13.16
C GLN A 87 -25.21 24.79 -13.00
N PHE A 88 -25.68 25.93 -12.50
CA PHE A 88 -24.87 27.12 -12.18
C PHE A 88 -24.49 27.20 -10.71
N ASP A 89 -24.85 26.21 -9.91
CA ASP A 89 -24.36 26.14 -8.54
C ASP A 89 -22.89 25.67 -8.51
N PHE A 90 -22.01 26.66 -8.61
CA PHE A 90 -20.54 26.46 -8.53
C PHE A 90 -20.04 26.04 -7.15
N LYS A 91 -20.93 26.02 -6.13
CA LYS A 91 -20.62 25.51 -4.79
C LYS A 91 -21.19 24.10 -4.57
N ALA A 92 -21.93 23.55 -5.55
CA ALA A 92 -22.51 22.22 -5.46
C ALA A 92 -21.40 21.16 -5.23
N LYS A 93 -21.54 20.43 -4.15
CA LYS A 93 -20.67 19.26 -3.88
C LYS A 93 -21.20 18.06 -4.64
N ALA A 94 -20.31 17.21 -5.17
CA ALA A 94 -20.64 16.04 -5.97
C ALA A 94 -21.75 15.16 -5.36
N ASP A 95 -21.80 15.06 -4.05
CA ASP A 95 -22.77 14.28 -3.28
C ASP A 95 -23.84 15.12 -2.56
N GLY A 96 -23.90 16.43 -2.84
CA GLY A 96 -24.84 17.36 -2.22
C GLY A 96 -26.30 17.24 -2.66
N VAL A 97 -26.61 16.32 -3.58
CA VAL A 97 -27.97 16.08 -4.11
C VAL A 97 -28.57 14.81 -3.52
N ASP A 98 -29.87 14.82 -3.20
CA ASP A 98 -30.59 13.63 -2.70
C ASP A 98 -30.38 12.42 -3.63
N GLU A 99 -30.05 11.28 -3.08
CA GLU A 99 -29.73 10.05 -3.82
C GLU A 99 -30.85 9.63 -4.79
N LYS A 100 -32.13 9.89 -4.44
CA LYS A 100 -33.29 9.55 -5.25
C LYS A 100 -33.33 10.30 -6.58
N VAL A 101 -32.76 11.52 -6.63
CA VAL A 101 -32.78 12.36 -7.85
C VAL A 101 -31.44 12.30 -8.60
N ARG A 102 -30.43 11.71 -8.03
CA ARG A 102 -29.08 11.57 -8.66
C ARG A 102 -29.14 10.85 -10.00
N THR A 103 -28.25 11.25 -10.88
CA THR A 103 -27.94 10.52 -12.12
C THR A 103 -27.35 9.16 -11.75
N LYS A 104 -27.90 8.09 -12.34
CA LYS A 104 -27.50 6.69 -12.11
C LYS A 104 -26.66 6.22 -13.28
N ASN A 105 -25.55 5.56 -13.02
CA ASN A 105 -24.82 4.82 -14.04
C ASN A 105 -25.53 3.47 -14.27
N LEU A 106 -25.93 3.21 -15.51
CA LEU A 106 -26.57 1.95 -15.93
C LEU A 106 -25.60 1.02 -16.67
N TYR A 107 -24.48 1.57 -17.16
CA TYR A 107 -23.48 0.82 -17.90
C TYR A 107 -22.17 1.61 -17.96
N ALA A 108 -21.07 0.93 -17.79
CA ALA A 108 -19.72 1.41 -18.07
C ALA A 108 -19.04 0.46 -19.05
N GLY A 109 -18.44 1.01 -20.09
CA GLY A 109 -17.61 0.26 -21.03
C GLY A 109 -16.30 -0.22 -20.38
N GLU A 110 -15.64 -1.14 -21.05
CA GLU A 110 -14.36 -1.64 -20.59
C GLU A 110 -13.29 -0.53 -20.62
N GLY A 111 -12.52 -0.40 -19.52
CA GLY A 111 -11.52 0.66 -19.35
C GLY A 111 -12.12 2.05 -19.09
N VAL A 112 -13.41 2.15 -18.85
CA VAL A 112 -14.12 3.40 -18.55
C VAL A 112 -14.29 3.54 -17.04
N SER A 113 -13.75 4.61 -16.48
CA SER A 113 -13.90 4.99 -15.07
C SER A 113 -15.17 5.81 -14.89
N ILE A 114 -15.97 5.50 -13.86
CA ILE A 114 -17.20 6.21 -13.51
C ILE A 114 -17.00 6.98 -12.22
N SER A 115 -17.39 8.25 -12.21
CA SER A 115 -17.32 9.11 -11.03
C SER A 115 -18.49 10.08 -10.99
N ARG A 116 -18.63 10.82 -9.90
CA ARG A 116 -19.51 11.98 -9.82
C ARG A 116 -18.69 13.25 -9.87
N PHE A 117 -19.27 14.31 -10.36
CA PHE A 117 -18.67 15.65 -10.37
C PHE A 117 -19.50 16.66 -9.60
N GLY A 118 -18.87 17.74 -9.16
CA GLY A 118 -19.46 18.90 -8.54
C GLY A 118 -18.74 20.17 -8.98
N GLY A 119 -19.19 21.34 -8.53
CA GLY A 119 -18.59 22.62 -8.89
C GLY A 119 -19.11 23.23 -10.19
N GLU A 120 -19.97 22.50 -10.93
CA GLU A 120 -20.68 22.91 -12.15
C GLU A 120 -22.09 22.30 -12.13
N GLY A 121 -22.81 22.47 -11.01
CA GLY A 121 -23.88 21.55 -10.68
C GLY A 121 -23.28 20.21 -10.24
N THR A 122 -24.08 19.15 -10.30
CA THR A 122 -23.64 17.78 -9.97
C THR A 122 -24.07 16.80 -11.05
N GLY A 123 -23.42 15.63 -11.11
CA GLY A 123 -23.79 14.62 -12.10
C GLY A 123 -22.91 13.39 -12.10
N GLY A 124 -23.18 12.47 -13.02
CA GLY A 124 -22.37 11.31 -13.32
C GLY A 124 -21.37 11.61 -14.46
N ARG A 125 -20.13 11.15 -14.33
CA ARG A 125 -19.06 11.32 -15.32
C ARG A 125 -18.37 9.99 -15.61
N SER A 126 -18.06 9.79 -16.87
CA SER A 126 -17.18 8.70 -17.33
C SER A 126 -15.93 9.26 -18.00
N LEU A 127 -14.79 8.65 -17.70
CA LEU A 127 -13.48 8.95 -18.29
C LEU A 127 -12.87 7.66 -18.84
N MET A 128 -12.30 7.74 -20.04
CA MET A 128 -11.67 6.60 -20.70
C MET A 128 -10.31 7.03 -21.28
N PRO A 129 -9.19 6.36 -21.00
CA PRO A 129 -7.95 6.55 -21.73
C PRO A 129 -8.19 6.35 -23.22
N PHE A 130 -7.84 7.36 -24.03
CA PHE A 130 -8.02 7.32 -25.48
C PHE A 130 -6.95 8.21 -26.15
N ASP A 131 -5.92 7.59 -26.71
CA ASP A 131 -4.76 8.27 -27.28
C ASP A 131 -5.02 8.79 -28.70
N TRP A 132 -6.00 9.68 -28.84
CA TRP A 132 -6.33 10.36 -30.09
C TRP A 132 -5.15 11.23 -30.60
N LYS A 133 -5.03 11.39 -31.90
CA LYS A 133 -3.95 12.15 -32.53
C LYS A 133 -4.46 13.42 -33.19
N VAL A 134 -3.63 14.47 -33.20
CA VAL A 134 -3.89 15.68 -34.00
C VAL A 134 -3.96 15.26 -35.49
N GLY A 135 -5.00 15.72 -36.20
CA GLY A 135 -5.32 15.35 -37.56
C GLY A 135 -6.18 14.09 -37.72
N GLU A 136 -6.37 13.30 -36.68
CA GLU A 136 -7.24 12.14 -36.67
C GLU A 136 -8.70 12.54 -36.39
N THR A 137 -9.66 11.94 -37.11
CA THR A 137 -11.08 12.19 -36.91
C THR A 137 -11.68 11.22 -35.89
N CYS A 138 -12.12 11.73 -34.77
CA CYS A 138 -12.86 10.98 -33.74
C CYS A 138 -14.37 11.13 -33.96
N ARG A 139 -15.11 10.01 -33.86
CA ARG A 139 -16.56 9.95 -34.14
C ARG A 139 -17.32 9.56 -32.88
N PHE A 140 -18.34 10.34 -32.56
CA PHE A 140 -19.17 10.14 -31.37
C PHE A 140 -20.63 10.01 -31.75
N ALA A 141 -21.39 9.25 -30.96
CA ALA A 141 -22.85 9.24 -31.03
C ALA A 141 -23.46 9.19 -29.61
N VAL A 142 -24.56 9.89 -29.44
CA VAL A 142 -25.35 9.86 -28.21
C VAL A 142 -26.76 9.35 -28.53
N HIS A 143 -27.25 8.41 -27.72
CA HIS A 143 -28.58 7.84 -27.81
C HIS A 143 -29.39 8.16 -26.54
N ALA A 144 -30.60 8.62 -26.69
CA ALA A 144 -31.57 8.85 -25.61
C ALA A 144 -32.71 7.85 -25.66
N ARG A 145 -33.06 7.23 -24.55
CA ARG A 145 -34.22 6.33 -24.42
C ARG A 145 -34.92 6.52 -23.08
N PRO A 146 -36.22 6.18 -22.99
CA PRO A 146 -36.91 6.11 -21.70
C PRO A 146 -36.23 5.11 -20.75
N ASP A 147 -36.22 5.45 -19.46
CA ASP A 147 -35.80 4.61 -18.34
C ASP A 147 -36.84 4.73 -17.22
N GLY A 148 -38.01 4.14 -17.47
CA GLY A 148 -39.23 4.35 -16.71
C GLY A 148 -39.90 5.70 -17.03
N ASP A 149 -40.94 6.07 -16.26
CA ASP A 149 -41.86 7.17 -16.60
C ASP A 149 -41.23 8.57 -16.49
N HIS A 150 -40.18 8.72 -15.65
CA HIS A 150 -39.62 10.02 -15.30
C HIS A 150 -38.12 10.14 -15.51
N ARG A 151 -37.48 9.15 -16.09
CA ARG A 151 -36.03 9.15 -16.32
C ARG A 151 -35.69 8.92 -17.79
N THR A 152 -34.60 9.51 -18.23
CA THR A 152 -34.01 9.26 -19.56
C THR A 152 -32.63 8.68 -19.41
N ALA A 153 -32.39 7.56 -20.06
CA ALA A 153 -31.06 6.99 -20.19
C ALA A 153 -30.39 7.56 -21.44
N PHE A 154 -29.21 8.21 -21.22
CA PHE A 154 -28.33 8.69 -22.27
C PHE A 154 -27.13 7.76 -22.39
N THR A 155 -26.86 7.26 -23.60
CA THR A 155 -25.75 6.37 -23.92
C THR A 155 -24.80 7.06 -24.88
N CYS A 156 -23.52 7.11 -24.55
CA CYS A 156 -22.47 7.62 -25.43
C CYS A 156 -21.67 6.48 -26.07
N TYR A 157 -21.42 6.63 -27.36
CA TYR A 157 -20.61 5.72 -28.18
C TYR A 157 -19.44 6.48 -28.80
N LEU A 158 -18.29 5.80 -28.91
CA LEU A 158 -17.11 6.23 -29.64
C LEU A 158 -16.77 5.18 -30.70
N PHE A 159 -16.56 5.61 -31.95
CA PHE A 159 -16.11 4.71 -33.02
C PHE A 159 -14.59 4.54 -32.91
N ARG A 160 -14.16 3.32 -32.67
CA ARG A 160 -12.74 2.95 -32.61
C ARG A 160 -12.55 1.51 -33.09
N ASP A 161 -11.36 1.21 -33.64
CA ASP A 161 -11.01 -0.15 -34.09
C ASP A 161 -12.03 -0.74 -35.09
N GLY A 162 -12.63 0.10 -35.92
CA GLY A 162 -13.63 -0.29 -36.91
C GLY A 162 -15.03 -0.62 -36.39
N ALA A 163 -15.31 -0.33 -35.10
CA ALA A 163 -16.61 -0.62 -34.47
C ALA A 163 -17.05 0.47 -33.48
N TRP A 164 -18.35 0.51 -33.16
CA TRP A 164 -18.92 1.37 -32.13
C TRP A 164 -18.65 0.78 -30.75
N PHE A 165 -17.87 1.50 -29.92
CA PHE A 165 -17.63 1.19 -28.55
C PHE A 165 -18.59 1.99 -27.65
N ARG A 166 -19.35 1.32 -26.79
CA ARG A 166 -20.24 1.96 -25.81
C ARG A 166 -19.42 2.42 -24.62
N ILE A 167 -19.26 3.75 -24.43
CA ILE A 167 -18.51 4.33 -23.31
C ILE A 167 -19.27 4.14 -22.00
N ALA A 168 -20.44 4.75 -21.89
CA ALA A 168 -21.25 4.67 -20.67
C ALA A 168 -22.72 4.93 -20.96
N THR A 169 -23.60 4.53 -20.04
CA THR A 169 -25.01 4.93 -20.00
C THR A 169 -25.33 5.51 -18.65
N PHE A 170 -25.85 6.74 -18.66
CA PHE A 170 -26.35 7.40 -17.47
C PHE A 170 -27.83 7.67 -17.56
N SER A 171 -28.58 7.43 -16.47
CA SER A 171 -30.01 7.73 -16.34
C SER A 171 -30.22 8.94 -15.43
N THR A 172 -30.85 9.98 -15.91
CA THR A 172 -31.18 11.19 -15.12
C THR A 172 -32.68 11.47 -15.15
N LEU A 173 -33.20 12.13 -14.12
CA LEU A 173 -34.61 12.56 -14.08
C LEU A 173 -34.85 13.67 -15.11
N GLN A 174 -35.89 13.56 -15.88
CA GLN A 174 -36.38 14.63 -16.74
C GLN A 174 -37.76 15.09 -16.25
N THR A 175 -37.84 16.31 -15.79
CA THR A 175 -39.07 16.88 -15.18
C THR A 175 -40.13 17.30 -16.17
N LYS A 176 -39.86 17.32 -17.48
CA LYS A 176 -40.85 17.66 -18.52
C LYS A 176 -40.62 16.90 -19.83
N GLY A 177 -41.37 15.84 -20.03
CA GLY A 177 -41.81 15.40 -21.34
C GLY A 177 -40.82 14.68 -22.17
N ALA A 178 -40.59 14.61 -23.35
CA ALA A 178 -39.92 13.84 -24.33
C ALA A 178 -38.51 13.37 -23.91
N HIS A 179 -38.33 12.06 -23.90
CA HIS A 179 -37.01 11.41 -23.66
C HIS A 179 -36.07 11.59 -24.89
N VAL A 180 -35.58 12.82 -25.11
CA VAL A 180 -34.83 13.18 -26.33
C VAL A 180 -33.65 14.08 -26.00
N ILE A 181 -32.62 14.08 -26.89
CA ILE A 181 -31.52 15.01 -26.91
C ILE A 181 -31.97 16.36 -27.47
N LYS A 182 -31.67 17.45 -26.77
CA LYS A 182 -32.01 18.84 -27.17
C LYS A 182 -30.81 19.74 -27.00
N ASP A 183 -30.85 20.90 -27.65
CA ASP A 183 -29.92 22.01 -27.49
C ASP A 183 -28.46 21.55 -27.77
N VAL A 184 -28.26 20.95 -28.93
CA VAL A 184 -26.98 20.36 -29.35
C VAL A 184 -25.97 21.46 -29.67
N CYS A 185 -24.75 21.38 -29.08
CA CYS A 185 -23.64 22.23 -29.49
C CYS A 185 -22.31 21.48 -29.39
N SER A 186 -21.29 22.02 -30.10
CA SER A 186 -19.88 21.64 -29.98
C SER A 186 -19.11 22.80 -29.39
N PHE A 187 -18.01 22.53 -28.68
CA PHE A 187 -17.16 23.61 -28.14
C PHE A 187 -15.71 23.24 -28.00
N VAL A 188 -14.86 24.30 -27.95
CA VAL A 188 -13.45 24.24 -27.63
C VAL A 188 -13.20 25.06 -26.39
N GLU A 189 -12.53 24.48 -25.40
CA GLU A 189 -12.30 25.09 -24.10
C GLU A 189 -10.84 24.98 -23.64
N ASP A 190 -10.34 26.05 -23.00
CA ASP A 190 -9.16 26.09 -22.16
C ASP A 190 -9.55 25.90 -20.70
N PHE A 191 -9.44 24.68 -20.16
CA PHE A 191 -9.82 24.44 -18.77
C PHE A 191 -8.66 24.63 -17.75
N ARG A 192 -7.45 25.01 -18.21
CA ARG A 192 -6.36 25.50 -17.32
C ARG A 192 -6.66 26.89 -16.77
N ARG A 193 -7.25 27.75 -17.61
CA ARG A 193 -7.75 29.09 -17.22
C ARG A 193 -6.71 29.97 -16.56
N ASN A 194 -5.51 30.06 -17.12
CA ASN A 194 -4.45 30.94 -16.67
C ASN A 194 -3.85 31.73 -17.83
N GLU A 195 -2.96 32.68 -17.52
CA GLU A 195 -2.38 33.59 -18.51
C GLU A 195 -1.49 32.85 -19.51
N GLU A 196 -0.76 31.82 -19.07
CA GLU A 196 0.07 30.98 -19.93
C GLU A 196 -0.78 30.24 -20.96
N SER A 197 -1.83 29.56 -20.49
CA SER A 197 -2.70 28.75 -21.35
C SER A 197 -3.52 29.60 -22.32
N ARG A 198 -3.86 30.85 -21.95
CA ARG A 198 -4.48 31.81 -22.82
C ARG A 198 -3.61 32.14 -24.06
N GLY A 199 -2.29 32.17 -23.88
CA GLY A 199 -1.32 32.39 -24.96
C GLY A 199 -1.16 31.22 -25.94
N GLN A 200 -1.89 30.14 -25.75
CA GLN A 200 -1.77 28.92 -26.54
C GLN A 200 -3.02 28.65 -27.39
N VAL A 201 -2.84 28.33 -28.70
CA VAL A 201 -3.95 28.12 -29.63
C VAL A 201 -4.52 26.71 -29.49
N ARG A 202 -5.86 26.62 -29.43
CA ARG A 202 -6.65 25.39 -29.58
C ARG A 202 -7.55 25.51 -30.78
N ARG A 203 -7.55 24.50 -31.66
CA ARG A 203 -8.36 24.51 -32.87
C ARG A 203 -8.83 23.10 -33.21
N ALA A 204 -10.12 22.96 -33.55
CA ALA A 204 -10.69 21.71 -34.07
C ALA A 204 -11.79 21.96 -35.10
N ARG A 205 -11.96 21.01 -35.99
CA ARG A 205 -13.11 20.93 -36.91
C ARG A 205 -14.15 19.98 -36.34
N PHE A 206 -15.39 20.42 -36.38
CA PHE A 206 -16.58 19.68 -36.00
C PHE A 206 -17.45 19.46 -37.25
N THR A 207 -17.55 18.20 -37.71
CA THR A 207 -18.08 17.87 -39.03
C THR A 207 -19.13 16.76 -38.97
N ASN A 208 -19.89 16.60 -40.04
CA ASN A 208 -20.82 15.49 -40.28
C ASN A 208 -21.85 15.29 -39.12
N PHE A 209 -22.48 16.39 -38.70
CA PHE A 209 -23.50 16.29 -37.66
C PHE A 209 -24.83 15.81 -38.25
N PHE A 210 -25.37 14.75 -37.64
CA PHE A 210 -26.68 14.20 -37.98
C PHE A 210 -27.51 13.99 -36.72
N ALA A 211 -28.82 14.22 -36.81
CA ALA A 211 -29.82 13.95 -35.78
C ALA A 211 -30.92 13.04 -36.33
N LYS A 212 -31.40 12.12 -35.49
CA LYS A 212 -32.56 11.25 -35.79
C LYS A 212 -33.64 11.52 -34.76
N PRO A 213 -34.79 12.11 -35.12
CA PRO A 213 -35.95 12.22 -34.23
C PRO A 213 -36.52 10.84 -33.87
N VAL A 214 -37.27 10.75 -32.77
CA VAL A 214 -37.96 9.51 -32.38
C VAL A 214 -38.89 9.04 -33.50
N GLY A 215 -38.65 7.85 -34.02
CA GLY A 215 -39.41 7.27 -35.14
C GLY A 215 -39.22 7.98 -36.48
N GLY A 216 -38.23 8.91 -36.60
CA GLY A 216 -37.94 9.64 -37.83
C GLY A 216 -36.65 9.14 -38.52
N GLU A 217 -36.31 9.84 -39.61
CA GLU A 217 -35.12 9.57 -40.38
C GLU A 217 -33.94 10.46 -39.95
N TRP A 218 -32.71 10.04 -40.23
CA TRP A 218 -31.52 10.85 -39.99
C TRP A 218 -31.48 12.10 -40.87
N THR A 219 -31.31 13.25 -40.29
CA THR A 219 -31.21 14.55 -40.98
C THR A 219 -29.90 15.24 -40.69
N ALA A 220 -29.24 15.83 -41.69
CA ALA A 220 -28.03 16.60 -41.52
C ALA A 220 -28.31 17.91 -40.79
N MET A 221 -27.45 18.29 -39.84
CA MET A 221 -27.50 19.52 -39.08
C MET A 221 -26.59 20.58 -39.70
N GLU A 222 -27.07 21.22 -40.78
CA GLU A 222 -26.27 22.12 -41.61
C GLU A 222 -26.14 23.54 -41.05
N ASP A 223 -27.02 23.95 -40.16
CA ASP A 223 -26.99 25.29 -39.56
C ASP A 223 -26.15 25.31 -38.28
N GLY A 224 -25.32 26.35 -38.12
CA GLY A 224 -24.49 26.56 -36.95
C GLY A 224 -24.53 28.00 -36.45
N ARG A 225 -24.76 28.23 -35.13
CA ARG A 225 -24.67 29.55 -34.51
C ARG A 225 -23.43 29.66 -33.64
N PHE A 226 -22.54 30.60 -34.01
CA PHE A 226 -21.29 30.83 -33.29
C PHE A 226 -21.54 31.67 -32.03
N THR A 227 -21.07 31.20 -30.87
CA THR A 227 -21.08 31.93 -29.59
C THR A 227 -19.77 31.72 -28.82
N ALA A 228 -19.56 32.55 -27.79
CA ALA A 228 -18.46 32.37 -26.83
C ALA A 228 -18.96 32.80 -25.44
N ASP A 229 -18.17 32.46 -24.40
CA ASP A 229 -18.47 32.89 -23.04
C ASP A 229 -18.58 34.42 -22.90
N ARG A 230 -19.03 34.92 -21.72
CA ARG A 230 -19.37 36.34 -21.50
C ARG A 230 -18.17 37.28 -21.27
N ASN A 231 -16.94 36.89 -21.65
CA ASN A 231 -15.78 37.77 -21.49
C ASN A 231 -15.52 38.60 -22.77
N PRO A 232 -16.12 39.80 -22.94
CA PRO A 232 -15.99 40.54 -24.17
C PRO A 232 -14.60 41.19 -24.37
N SER A 233 -13.78 41.27 -23.34
CA SER A 233 -12.43 41.82 -23.40
C SER A 233 -11.42 40.91 -24.10
N ILE A 234 -11.74 39.63 -24.30
CA ILE A 234 -10.87 38.65 -24.94
C ILE A 234 -11.48 38.24 -26.28
N MET A 235 -10.83 38.61 -27.36
CA MET A 235 -11.29 38.36 -28.74
C MET A 235 -10.35 37.41 -29.52
N THR A 236 -9.46 36.68 -28.82
CA THR A 236 -8.65 35.61 -29.41
C THR A 236 -9.49 34.36 -29.65
N ILE A 237 -10.54 34.49 -30.46
CA ILE A 237 -11.53 33.49 -30.80
C ILE A 237 -11.89 33.59 -32.28
N ASP A 238 -12.17 32.45 -32.93
CA ASP A 238 -12.72 32.45 -34.28
C ASP A 238 -13.60 31.20 -34.52
N ALA A 239 -14.49 31.33 -35.54
CA ALA A 239 -15.19 30.20 -36.11
C ALA A 239 -15.19 30.32 -37.60
N GLU A 240 -15.16 29.22 -38.31
CA GLU A 240 -15.07 29.15 -39.78
C GLU A 240 -16.02 28.09 -40.31
N VAL A 241 -16.66 28.36 -41.45
CA VAL A 241 -17.37 27.31 -42.21
C VAL A 241 -16.34 26.50 -42.99
N VAL A 242 -16.33 25.20 -42.73
CA VAL A 242 -15.46 24.24 -43.43
C VAL A 242 -16.30 23.20 -44.19
N GLU A 243 -15.66 22.38 -44.97
CA GLU A 243 -16.35 21.26 -45.63
C GLU A 243 -17.04 20.37 -44.64
N CYS A 244 -18.35 20.16 -44.83
CA CYS A 244 -19.24 19.34 -43.99
C CYS A 244 -19.35 19.77 -42.53
N GLY A 245 -19.01 21.04 -42.17
CA GLY A 245 -19.11 21.49 -40.76
C GLY A 245 -18.51 22.86 -40.45
N PHE A 246 -18.00 22.99 -39.24
CA PHE A 246 -17.44 24.24 -38.73
C PHE A 246 -16.09 23.98 -38.01
N ALA A 247 -15.17 24.91 -38.11
CA ALA A 247 -13.99 24.94 -37.30
C ALA A 247 -14.14 25.98 -36.17
N LEU A 248 -13.63 25.64 -34.98
CA LEU A 248 -13.58 26.52 -33.82
C LEU A 248 -12.15 26.70 -33.36
N ALA A 249 -11.77 27.94 -32.98
CA ALA A 249 -10.46 28.25 -32.46
C ALA A 249 -10.53 29.22 -31.29
N THR A 250 -9.62 29.04 -30.30
CA THR A 250 -9.47 29.95 -29.16
C THR A 250 -8.04 30.02 -28.65
N GLY A 251 -7.68 31.16 -28.06
CA GLY A 251 -6.39 31.40 -27.44
C GLY A 251 -5.28 31.85 -28.41
N GLY A 252 -4.10 32.17 -27.84
CA GLY A 252 -2.94 32.59 -28.56
C GLY A 252 -3.17 33.81 -29.45
N ASP A 253 -2.69 33.72 -30.68
CA ASP A 253 -2.80 34.74 -31.76
C ASP A 253 -4.08 34.58 -32.60
N THR A 254 -5.05 33.82 -32.16
CA THR A 254 -6.34 33.66 -32.86
C THR A 254 -7.04 35.01 -33.01
N GLU A 255 -7.41 35.36 -34.25
CA GLU A 255 -8.15 36.58 -34.57
C GLU A 255 -9.57 36.23 -35.09
N ASN A 256 -10.59 36.96 -34.67
CA ASN A 256 -11.98 36.80 -35.14
C ASN A 256 -12.12 37.32 -36.58
N LYS A 257 -11.70 36.55 -37.55
CA LYS A 257 -11.67 36.92 -38.99
C LYS A 257 -12.83 36.38 -39.80
N ASN A 258 -13.29 35.15 -39.49
CA ASN A 258 -14.21 34.40 -40.36
C ASN A 258 -15.66 34.62 -39.98
N LEU A 259 -16.10 34.11 -38.85
CA LEU A 259 -17.46 34.28 -38.38
C LEU A 259 -17.53 35.26 -37.17
N LYS A 260 -18.36 36.28 -37.29
CA LYS A 260 -18.59 37.19 -36.16
C LYS A 260 -19.45 36.51 -35.07
N LEU A 261 -19.21 36.86 -33.81
CA LEU A 261 -20.02 36.36 -32.70
C LEU A 261 -21.52 36.53 -32.92
N ARG A 262 -22.29 35.52 -32.58
CA ARG A 262 -23.75 35.40 -32.75
C ARG A 262 -24.23 35.28 -34.21
N THR A 263 -23.34 35.12 -35.18
CA THR A 263 -23.72 34.83 -36.58
C THR A 263 -24.24 33.40 -36.63
N VAL A 264 -25.30 33.24 -37.44
CA VAL A 264 -25.77 31.95 -37.92
C VAL A 264 -25.12 31.73 -39.29
N ALA A 265 -24.42 30.61 -39.47
CA ALA A 265 -23.82 30.23 -40.72
C ALA A 265 -24.36 28.86 -41.17
N LYS A 266 -24.21 28.55 -42.45
CA LYS A 266 -24.69 27.30 -43.00
C LYS A 266 -23.52 26.57 -43.72
N THR A 267 -23.39 25.31 -43.45
CA THR A 267 -22.48 24.38 -44.16
C THR A 267 -23.33 23.44 -45.04
N LYS A 268 -22.71 22.76 -46.00
CA LYS A 268 -23.31 21.64 -46.69
C LYS A 268 -22.74 20.32 -46.18
N ILE A 269 -23.59 19.47 -45.68
CA ILE A 269 -23.19 18.12 -45.27
C ILE A 269 -23.62 17.15 -46.37
N GLY A 270 -22.70 16.33 -46.83
CA GLY A 270 -22.91 15.38 -47.92
C GLY A 270 -23.65 14.13 -47.48
N GLN A 271 -23.27 12.99 -48.04
CA GLN A 271 -23.86 11.71 -47.73
C GLN A 271 -23.57 11.33 -46.26
N ARG A 272 -24.53 10.71 -45.60
CA ARG A 272 -24.39 10.19 -44.24
C ARG A 272 -23.23 9.18 -44.21
N PRO A 273 -22.24 9.33 -43.29
CA PRO A 273 -21.12 8.39 -43.15
C PRO A 273 -21.60 6.95 -42.86
N ALA A 274 -20.84 5.96 -43.38
CA ALA A 274 -21.14 4.54 -43.14
C ALA A 274 -21.19 4.18 -41.65
N GLU A 275 -20.32 4.81 -40.83
CA GLU A 275 -20.29 4.64 -39.40
C GLU A 275 -21.57 5.17 -38.73
N CYS A 276 -22.11 6.29 -39.18
CA CYS A 276 -23.41 6.80 -38.75
C CYS A 276 -24.56 5.84 -39.16
N ALA A 277 -24.51 5.27 -40.37
CA ALA A 277 -25.49 4.29 -40.80
C ALA A 277 -25.49 2.99 -39.98
N ALA A 278 -24.32 2.58 -39.48
CA ALA A 278 -24.18 1.40 -38.63
C ALA A 278 -24.90 1.53 -37.28
N LEU A 279 -25.22 2.75 -36.83
CA LEU A 279 -25.98 2.98 -35.59
C LEU A 279 -27.42 2.47 -35.65
N ASP A 280 -28.01 2.38 -36.85
CA ASP A 280 -29.38 1.89 -37.04
C ASP A 280 -29.52 0.41 -36.63
N THR A 281 -28.48 -0.39 -36.79
CA THR A 281 -28.45 -1.82 -36.42
C THR A 281 -27.91 -2.09 -35.03
N LEU A 282 -27.26 -1.08 -34.40
CA LEU A 282 -26.62 -1.25 -33.11
C LEU A 282 -27.58 -1.51 -31.96
N VAL A 283 -28.76 -0.90 -32.01
CA VAL A 283 -29.83 -1.03 -30.98
C VAL A 283 -30.42 -2.43 -30.93
N ASP A 284 -30.63 -3.07 -32.07
CA ASP A 284 -31.22 -4.42 -32.12
C ASP A 284 -30.25 -5.51 -31.65
N SER A 285 -28.99 -5.36 -31.93
CA SER A 285 -27.95 -6.29 -31.41
C SER A 285 -27.74 -6.16 -29.89
N GLN A 286 -27.92 -4.95 -29.37
CA GLN A 286 -27.76 -4.69 -27.91
C GLN A 286 -29.03 -4.98 -27.11
N ARG A 287 -30.23 -4.94 -27.73
CA ARG A 287 -31.43 -5.48 -27.08
C ARG A 287 -31.30 -6.95 -26.71
N LYS A 288 -30.65 -7.76 -27.53
CA LYS A 288 -30.33 -9.17 -27.22
C LYS A 288 -29.29 -9.36 -26.11
N VAL A 289 -28.47 -8.34 -25.80
CA VAL A 289 -27.49 -8.37 -24.73
C VAL A 289 -28.06 -7.73 -23.44
N THR A 290 -28.96 -6.75 -23.54
CA THR A 290 -29.61 -6.10 -22.40
C THR A 290 -30.80 -6.89 -21.83
N ASP A 291 -31.37 -7.87 -22.54
CA ASP A 291 -32.31 -8.84 -21.97
C ASP A 291 -31.68 -9.81 -20.95
N ARG A 292 -30.34 -9.72 -20.73
CA ARG A 292 -29.73 -10.32 -19.55
C ARG A 292 -29.73 -9.41 -18.31
N SER A 293 -30.27 -8.20 -18.36
CA SER A 293 -30.41 -7.33 -17.18
C SER A 293 -31.74 -7.53 -16.42
N ALA A 294 -32.54 -8.53 -16.77
CA ALA A 294 -33.40 -9.23 -15.83
C ALA A 294 -32.56 -10.37 -15.17
N VAL A 295 -31.42 -10.04 -14.62
CA VAL A 295 -30.83 -10.88 -13.59
C VAL A 295 -31.77 -10.72 -12.41
N ASP A 296 -32.50 -11.80 -12.11
CA ASP A 296 -33.17 -12.02 -10.86
C ASP A 296 -32.25 -11.44 -9.74
N PRO A 297 -32.70 -10.47 -8.94
CA PRO A 297 -31.85 -9.92 -7.90
C PRO A 297 -31.38 -10.99 -6.88
N GLU A 298 -31.90 -12.22 -6.96
CA GLU A 298 -31.46 -13.39 -6.22
C GLU A 298 -30.45 -14.29 -6.99
N ALA A 299 -30.14 -14.04 -8.27
CA ALA A 299 -29.22 -14.86 -9.03
C ALA A 299 -27.76 -14.56 -8.58
N LYS A 300 -27.13 -15.57 -7.98
CA LYS A 300 -25.73 -15.51 -7.53
C LYS A 300 -24.77 -15.37 -8.72
N SER A 301 -23.67 -14.63 -8.52
CA SER A 301 -22.60 -14.56 -9.51
C SER A 301 -21.95 -15.94 -9.73
N PRO A 302 -21.38 -16.23 -10.92
CA PRO A 302 -20.70 -17.52 -11.15
C PRO A 302 -19.61 -17.85 -10.12
N ALA A 303 -18.92 -16.85 -9.59
CA ALA A 303 -17.92 -17.04 -8.54
C ALA A 303 -18.55 -17.41 -7.19
N ALA A 304 -19.70 -16.78 -6.84
CA ALA A 304 -20.47 -17.15 -5.65
C ALA A 304 -21.09 -18.55 -5.79
N GLU A 305 -21.51 -18.96 -6.99
CA GLU A 305 -21.95 -20.33 -7.26
C GLU A 305 -20.83 -21.36 -7.04
N LEU A 306 -19.58 -21.06 -7.47
CA LEU A 306 -18.44 -21.90 -7.17
C LEU A 306 -18.22 -22.04 -5.67
N ARG A 307 -18.19 -20.94 -4.94
CA ARG A 307 -18.02 -20.94 -3.48
C ARG A 307 -19.07 -21.82 -2.79
N ASP A 308 -20.35 -21.64 -3.13
CA ASP A 308 -21.44 -22.39 -2.52
C ASP A 308 -21.39 -23.88 -2.87
N ARG A 309 -21.00 -24.21 -4.10
CA ARG A 309 -20.79 -25.61 -4.54
C ARG A 309 -19.60 -26.24 -3.80
N LEU A 310 -18.48 -25.52 -3.66
CA LEU A 310 -17.34 -26.01 -2.89
C LEU A 310 -17.69 -26.18 -1.41
N SER A 311 -18.41 -25.24 -0.80
CA SER A 311 -18.81 -25.32 0.61
C SER A 311 -19.83 -26.42 0.90
N SER A 312 -20.62 -26.84 -0.12
CA SER A 312 -21.55 -27.96 -0.01
C SER A 312 -20.83 -29.31 -0.05
N ALA A 313 -19.67 -29.37 -0.70
CA ALA A 313 -18.90 -30.60 -0.88
C ALA A 313 -17.73 -30.74 0.11
N PHE A 314 -17.20 -29.60 0.60
CA PHE A 314 -15.98 -29.56 1.41
C PHE A 314 -16.12 -28.57 2.57
N ASP A 315 -15.81 -29.01 3.79
CA ASP A 315 -15.62 -28.11 4.92
C ASP A 315 -14.22 -27.49 4.94
N ARG A 316 -13.23 -28.22 4.44
CA ARG A 316 -11.83 -27.86 4.50
C ARG A 316 -11.05 -28.45 3.32
N VAL A 317 -9.90 -27.84 3.03
CA VAL A 317 -8.89 -28.31 2.08
C VAL A 317 -7.53 -28.36 2.77
N LEU A 318 -6.72 -29.33 2.39
CA LEU A 318 -5.39 -29.52 2.92
C LEU A 318 -4.35 -28.82 2.03
N LEU A 319 -3.30 -28.31 2.66
CA LEU A 319 -2.09 -27.81 2.02
C LEU A 319 -0.97 -28.85 2.18
N SER A 320 -0.17 -29.09 1.17
CA SER A 320 1.01 -29.94 1.28
C SER A 320 2.03 -29.34 2.26
N LYS A 321 2.72 -30.19 3.01
CA LYS A 321 3.63 -29.82 4.10
C LYS A 321 4.74 -28.86 3.62
N GLY A 322 5.05 -27.89 4.45
CA GLY A 322 6.15 -26.93 4.23
C GLY A 322 5.82 -25.75 3.31
N ALA A 323 4.58 -25.63 2.80
CA ALA A 323 4.16 -24.51 2.00
C ALA A 323 3.51 -23.39 2.86
N LEU A 324 3.66 -22.14 2.42
CA LEU A 324 3.11 -20.95 3.08
C LEU A 324 2.41 -20.06 2.04
N PRO A 325 1.07 -20.15 1.91
CA PRO A 325 0.33 -19.40 0.90
C PRO A 325 0.37 -17.88 1.12
N GLY A 326 0.41 -17.12 0.02
CA GLY A 326 0.09 -15.70 0.01
C GLY A 326 -1.41 -15.46 0.15
N ALA A 327 -1.81 -14.26 0.56
CA ALA A 327 -3.20 -13.86 0.55
C ALA A 327 -3.65 -13.39 -0.83
N ILE A 328 -4.88 -13.77 -1.21
CA ILE A 328 -5.57 -13.29 -2.41
C ILE A 328 -6.81 -12.52 -1.98
N LEU A 329 -6.79 -11.21 -2.15
CA LEU A 329 -7.91 -10.34 -1.76
C LEU A 329 -8.88 -10.11 -2.92
N ALA A 330 -10.16 -9.98 -2.56
CA ALA A 330 -11.25 -9.57 -3.44
C ALA A 330 -11.59 -8.10 -3.17
N SER A 331 -11.57 -7.25 -4.21
CA SER A 331 -11.91 -5.83 -4.05
C SER A 331 -13.42 -5.54 -4.14
N GLY A 332 -14.14 -6.30 -4.96
CA GLY A 332 -15.57 -6.11 -5.21
C GLY A 332 -16.02 -6.72 -6.54
N GLY A 333 -17.18 -6.33 -7.02
CA GLY A 333 -17.80 -6.91 -8.22
C GLY A 333 -18.15 -8.39 -8.01
N ASP A 334 -17.76 -9.25 -8.96
CA ASP A 334 -17.98 -10.70 -8.89
C ASP A 334 -16.90 -11.44 -8.08
N ALA A 335 -15.88 -10.74 -7.58
CA ALA A 335 -14.79 -11.36 -6.85
C ALA A 335 -15.23 -11.79 -5.44
N VAL A 336 -15.08 -13.06 -5.11
CA VAL A 336 -15.44 -13.63 -3.81
C VAL A 336 -14.32 -14.54 -3.26
N PRO A 337 -13.99 -14.47 -1.97
CA PRO A 337 -13.13 -15.46 -1.32
C PRO A 337 -13.77 -16.84 -1.32
N VAL A 338 -12.96 -17.90 -1.55
CA VAL A 338 -13.44 -19.30 -1.56
C VAL A 338 -12.74 -20.18 -0.52
N VAL A 339 -11.51 -19.87 -0.13
CA VAL A 339 -10.76 -20.60 0.89
C VAL A 339 -10.05 -19.62 1.81
N PHE A 340 -10.13 -19.85 3.12
CA PHE A 340 -9.50 -19.03 4.15
C PHE A 340 -8.45 -19.81 4.94
N GLY A 341 -7.30 -19.18 5.17
CA GLY A 341 -6.43 -19.46 6.29
C GLY A 341 -6.74 -18.56 7.47
N LYS A 342 -5.95 -18.70 8.52
CA LYS A 342 -6.04 -17.86 9.71
C LYS A 342 -4.68 -17.23 9.99
N SER A 343 -4.66 -15.98 10.43
CA SER A 343 -3.43 -15.32 10.88
C SER A 343 -3.55 -14.93 12.34
N GLY A 344 -2.76 -15.56 13.21
CA GLY A 344 -2.75 -15.28 14.63
C GLY A 344 -2.10 -13.96 15.04
N ARG A 345 -1.66 -13.12 14.09
CA ARG A 345 -0.85 -11.93 14.39
C ARG A 345 -1.59 -10.59 14.34
N TYR A 346 -2.87 -10.58 13.99
CA TYR A 346 -3.69 -9.34 13.93
C TYR A 346 -4.62 -9.16 15.13
N PHE A 347 -4.60 -10.09 16.06
CA PHE A 347 -5.35 -10.04 17.31
C PHE A 347 -4.39 -10.20 18.48
N ASP A 348 -4.75 -9.64 19.63
CA ASP A 348 -4.06 -9.62 20.94
C ASP A 348 -3.49 -10.97 21.45
N GLY A 349 -3.00 -11.79 20.53
CA GLY A 349 -2.39 -13.11 20.76
C GLY A 349 -3.39 -14.23 21.08
N LYS A 350 -4.70 -13.95 21.04
CA LYS A 350 -5.75 -14.92 21.39
C LYS A 350 -6.85 -15.09 20.34
N GLY A 351 -6.88 -14.28 19.27
CA GLY A 351 -7.85 -14.36 18.20
C GLY A 351 -7.18 -14.55 16.85
N GLU A 352 -7.78 -15.35 15.98
CA GLU A 352 -7.31 -15.61 14.63
C GLU A 352 -8.20 -14.88 13.63
N LEU A 353 -7.61 -14.07 12.73
CA LEU A 353 -8.32 -13.39 11.66
C LEU A 353 -8.29 -14.24 10.40
N GLU A 354 -9.45 -14.48 9.79
CA GLU A 354 -9.54 -15.20 8.52
C GLU A 354 -8.99 -14.34 7.39
N ILE A 355 -8.02 -14.90 6.65
CA ILE A 355 -7.37 -14.28 5.49
C ILE A 355 -7.59 -15.16 4.27
N PRO A 356 -8.11 -14.62 3.14
CA PRO A 356 -8.32 -15.42 1.94
C PRO A 356 -7.01 -16.00 1.40
N ALA A 357 -6.96 -17.33 1.23
CA ALA A 357 -5.90 -18.05 0.52
C ALA A 357 -6.26 -18.29 -0.94
N MET A 358 -7.56 -18.32 -1.27
CA MET A 358 -8.06 -18.37 -2.63
C MET A 358 -9.28 -17.48 -2.78
N ALA A 359 -9.44 -16.93 -3.99
CA ALA A 359 -10.61 -16.16 -4.38
C ALA A 359 -10.94 -16.44 -5.86
N ALA A 360 -12.22 -16.36 -6.20
CA ALA A 360 -12.74 -16.55 -7.55
C ALA A 360 -13.41 -15.28 -8.08
N SER A 361 -13.40 -15.11 -9.40
CA SER A 361 -14.11 -13.99 -10.05
C SER A 361 -14.52 -14.36 -11.47
N SER A 362 -15.47 -13.62 -12.03
CA SER A 362 -15.76 -13.59 -13.46
C SER A 362 -14.98 -12.45 -14.11
N TYR A 363 -14.48 -12.66 -15.32
CA TYR A 363 -13.82 -11.60 -16.09
C TYR A 363 -14.25 -11.61 -17.55
N GLY A 364 -15.05 -10.64 -17.94
CA GLY A 364 -15.72 -10.68 -19.22
C GLY A 364 -16.65 -11.90 -19.33
N ARG A 365 -16.40 -12.79 -20.31
CA ARG A 365 -17.15 -14.06 -20.44
C ARG A 365 -16.45 -15.23 -19.76
N GLY A 366 -15.21 -15.05 -19.25
CA GLY A 366 -14.40 -16.09 -18.65
C GLY A 366 -14.44 -16.12 -17.13
N ARG A 367 -13.69 -17.04 -16.55
CA ARG A 367 -13.67 -17.34 -15.12
C ARG A 367 -12.25 -17.44 -14.60
N VAL A 368 -12.02 -16.92 -13.40
CA VAL A 368 -10.71 -16.95 -12.74
C VAL A 368 -10.84 -17.55 -11.34
N LEU A 369 -9.98 -18.50 -11.03
CA LEU A 369 -9.68 -18.91 -9.66
C LEU A 369 -8.23 -18.52 -9.35
N ALA A 370 -8.02 -17.68 -8.37
CA ALA A 370 -6.71 -17.28 -7.89
C ALA A 370 -6.35 -18.01 -6.61
N SER A 371 -5.14 -18.55 -6.53
CA SER A 371 -4.62 -19.31 -5.38
C SER A 371 -3.31 -18.75 -4.88
N GLY A 372 -3.19 -18.60 -3.56
CA GLY A 372 -1.99 -18.15 -2.88
C GLY A 372 -0.82 -19.13 -2.91
N HIS A 373 -1.02 -20.38 -3.32
CA HIS A 373 0.04 -21.38 -3.48
C HIS A 373 -0.43 -22.59 -4.29
N GLN A 374 0.48 -23.20 -5.10
CA GLN A 374 0.20 -24.43 -5.83
C GLN A 374 0.01 -25.68 -4.94
N ALA A 375 0.54 -25.64 -3.72
CA ALA A 375 0.54 -26.78 -2.79
C ALA A 375 -0.86 -27.22 -2.31
N PHE A 376 -1.91 -26.50 -2.65
CA PHE A 376 -3.30 -26.98 -2.51
C PHE A 376 -3.67 -28.03 -3.55
N PHE A 377 -2.95 -28.05 -4.66
CA PHE A 377 -3.21 -28.88 -5.83
C PHE A 377 -2.12 -29.93 -6.08
N THR A 378 -0.97 -29.84 -5.43
CA THR A 378 0.21 -30.70 -5.66
C THR A 378 0.62 -31.49 -4.43
N GLY A 379 1.49 -32.49 -4.58
CA GLY A 379 2.02 -33.30 -3.49
C GLY A 379 0.94 -34.11 -2.75
N GLU A 380 1.03 -34.24 -1.45
CA GLU A 380 0.06 -34.93 -0.60
C GLU A 380 -1.37 -34.39 -0.78
N ALA A 381 -1.49 -33.06 -0.95
CA ALA A 381 -2.77 -32.37 -1.10
C ALA A 381 -3.49 -32.77 -2.39
N ALA A 382 -2.77 -33.06 -3.47
CA ALA A 382 -3.39 -33.52 -4.73
C ALA A 382 -4.23 -34.79 -4.55
N THR A 383 -3.75 -35.72 -3.73
CA THR A 383 -4.47 -36.97 -3.40
C THR A 383 -5.56 -36.73 -2.37
N ALA A 384 -5.25 -36.02 -1.28
CA ALA A 384 -6.19 -35.73 -0.19
C ALA A 384 -7.37 -34.86 -0.60
N ASN A 385 -7.13 -33.93 -1.52
CA ASN A 385 -8.14 -32.97 -2.03
C ASN A 385 -8.66 -33.33 -3.42
N ARG A 386 -8.49 -34.56 -3.93
CA ARG A 386 -8.68 -34.93 -5.35
C ARG A 386 -9.91 -34.30 -6.04
N GLU A 387 -11.04 -34.33 -5.38
CA GLU A 387 -12.30 -33.79 -5.95
C GLU A 387 -12.35 -32.25 -5.95
N PHE A 388 -11.64 -31.58 -5.04
CA PHE A 388 -11.61 -30.11 -4.98
C PHE A 388 -10.94 -29.49 -6.23
N PRO A 389 -9.75 -29.89 -6.70
CA PRO A 389 -9.17 -29.44 -7.97
C PRO A 389 -10.08 -29.73 -9.17
N ARG A 390 -10.74 -30.91 -9.18
CA ARG A 390 -11.69 -31.29 -10.23
C ARG A 390 -12.83 -30.28 -10.33
N GLU A 391 -13.49 -29.97 -9.20
CA GLU A 391 -14.58 -29.01 -9.16
C GLU A 391 -14.15 -27.62 -9.64
N CYS A 392 -12.94 -27.16 -9.25
CA CYS A 392 -12.37 -25.91 -9.70
C CYS A 392 -12.13 -25.88 -11.22
N LEU A 393 -11.50 -26.93 -11.78
CA LEU A 393 -11.21 -27.03 -13.23
C LEU A 393 -12.49 -27.15 -14.07
N VAL A 394 -13.48 -27.91 -13.62
CA VAL A 394 -14.79 -28.03 -14.26
C VAL A 394 -15.52 -26.70 -14.27
N TRP A 395 -15.47 -25.95 -13.16
CA TRP A 395 -16.06 -24.62 -13.11
C TRP A 395 -15.37 -23.65 -14.07
N LEU A 396 -14.04 -23.65 -14.13
CA LEU A 396 -13.25 -22.82 -15.06
C LEU A 396 -13.60 -23.12 -16.52
N ALA A 397 -13.90 -24.36 -16.85
CA ALA A 397 -14.33 -24.82 -18.17
C ALA A 397 -15.83 -24.55 -18.50
N GLY A 398 -16.52 -23.79 -17.66
CA GLY A 398 -17.94 -23.49 -17.89
C GLY A 398 -18.93 -24.57 -17.45
N GLY A 399 -18.52 -25.48 -16.56
CA GLY A 399 -19.38 -26.50 -15.93
C GLY A 399 -19.27 -27.91 -16.53
N LYS A 400 -18.40 -28.11 -17.52
CA LYS A 400 -18.08 -29.41 -18.10
C LYS A 400 -16.60 -29.72 -17.92
N ALA A 401 -16.25 -30.99 -17.72
CA ALA A 401 -14.85 -31.39 -17.64
C ALA A 401 -14.15 -31.07 -18.97
N PRO A 402 -13.03 -30.31 -18.96
CA PRO A 402 -12.29 -29.99 -20.17
C PRO A 402 -11.59 -31.26 -20.72
N SER A 403 -11.55 -31.41 -22.03
CA SER A 403 -10.75 -32.46 -22.69
C SER A 403 -9.27 -32.13 -22.75
N THR A 404 -8.94 -30.82 -22.72
CA THR A 404 -7.56 -30.31 -22.74
C THR A 404 -7.42 -29.24 -21.68
N VAL A 405 -6.32 -29.28 -20.90
CA VAL A 405 -5.91 -28.24 -19.96
C VAL A 405 -4.51 -27.78 -20.35
N TYR A 406 -4.36 -26.49 -20.47
CA TYR A 406 -3.08 -25.84 -20.74
C TYR A 406 -2.38 -25.51 -19.43
N VAL A 407 -1.09 -25.75 -19.35
CA VAL A 407 -0.29 -25.51 -18.14
C VAL A 407 0.92 -24.65 -18.50
N ASP A 408 1.09 -23.57 -17.80
CA ASP A 408 2.25 -22.68 -17.89
C ASP A 408 3.55 -23.46 -17.67
N SER A 409 4.57 -23.21 -18.47
CA SER A 409 5.90 -23.84 -18.37
C SER A 409 6.54 -23.64 -16.98
N ALA A 410 6.23 -22.57 -16.30
CA ALA A 410 6.63 -22.34 -14.89
C ALA A 410 5.89 -23.25 -13.89
N ARG A 411 4.86 -24.00 -14.33
CA ARG A 411 4.01 -24.87 -13.51
C ARG A 411 3.88 -26.30 -14.03
N VAL A 412 4.87 -26.80 -14.78
CA VAL A 412 4.88 -28.18 -15.30
C VAL A 412 4.65 -29.24 -14.21
N GLY A 413 5.04 -28.99 -12.97
CA GLY A 413 4.72 -29.87 -11.83
C GLY A 413 3.22 -30.00 -11.51
N MET A 414 2.33 -29.24 -12.18
CA MET A 414 0.88 -29.37 -12.09
C MET A 414 0.29 -30.40 -13.07
N HIS A 415 1.06 -30.90 -14.04
CA HIS A 415 0.58 -31.85 -15.05
C HIS A 415 -0.05 -33.12 -14.41
N ASP A 416 0.67 -33.77 -13.51
CA ASP A 416 0.19 -34.98 -12.83
C ASP A 416 -1.04 -34.69 -11.97
N SER A 417 -1.09 -33.52 -11.35
CA SER A 417 -2.21 -33.09 -10.50
C SER A 417 -3.48 -32.86 -11.31
N VAL A 418 -3.35 -32.22 -12.48
CA VAL A 418 -4.46 -32.02 -13.42
C VAL A 418 -4.97 -33.35 -13.94
N ALA A 419 -4.07 -34.25 -14.34
CA ALA A 419 -4.40 -35.59 -14.79
C ALA A 419 -5.07 -36.43 -13.68
N LEU A 420 -4.57 -36.33 -12.44
CA LEU A 420 -5.18 -36.99 -11.28
C LEU A 420 -6.60 -36.52 -11.00
N ALA A 421 -6.85 -35.21 -11.13
CA ALA A 421 -8.14 -34.59 -10.84
C ALA A 421 -9.20 -34.94 -11.92
N LEU A 422 -8.82 -34.89 -13.20
CA LEU A 422 -9.76 -35.02 -14.34
C LEU A 422 -9.80 -36.42 -14.97
N GLY A 423 -8.78 -37.25 -14.77
CA GLY A 423 -8.66 -38.54 -15.38
C GLY A 423 -8.18 -38.45 -16.83
N LYS A 424 -9.04 -38.80 -17.79
CA LYS A 424 -8.70 -38.69 -19.23
C LYS A 424 -8.75 -37.23 -19.68
N VAL A 425 -7.61 -36.57 -19.75
CA VAL A 425 -7.42 -35.18 -20.17
C VAL A 425 -6.06 -35.03 -20.85
N ASP A 426 -6.01 -34.25 -21.92
CA ASP A 426 -4.75 -33.84 -22.54
C ASP A 426 -4.18 -32.65 -21.77
N VAL A 427 -2.92 -32.75 -21.35
CA VAL A 427 -2.26 -31.62 -20.64
C VAL A 427 -1.15 -31.10 -21.53
N VAL A 428 -1.29 -29.81 -21.94
CA VAL A 428 -0.41 -29.17 -22.92
C VAL A 428 0.34 -28.03 -22.26
N THR A 429 1.67 -28.00 -22.40
CA THR A 429 2.50 -26.91 -21.85
C THR A 429 2.43 -25.66 -22.75
N VAL A 430 2.25 -24.47 -22.15
CA VAL A 430 2.35 -23.16 -22.78
C VAL A 430 3.64 -22.48 -22.33
N GLY A 431 4.50 -22.11 -23.27
CA GLY A 431 5.80 -21.50 -22.99
C GLY A 431 5.74 -20.00 -22.78
N SER A 432 4.79 -19.31 -23.43
CA SER A 432 4.62 -17.86 -23.36
C SER A 432 3.14 -17.49 -23.49
N TYR A 433 2.71 -16.44 -22.78
CA TYR A 433 1.34 -15.93 -22.91
C TYR A 433 1.05 -15.28 -24.27
N ARG A 434 2.06 -15.08 -25.11
CA ARG A 434 1.89 -14.71 -26.52
C ARG A 434 1.14 -15.76 -27.34
N GLU A 435 1.18 -17.02 -26.89
CA GLU A 435 0.49 -18.14 -27.50
C GLU A 435 -1.01 -18.19 -27.17
N LEU A 436 -1.44 -17.54 -26.08
CA LEU A 436 -2.82 -17.57 -25.58
C LEU A 436 -3.86 -17.11 -26.62
N GLY A 437 -3.48 -16.21 -27.54
CA GLY A 437 -4.34 -15.75 -28.62
C GLY A 437 -4.79 -16.85 -29.58
N SER A 438 -3.98 -17.91 -29.76
CA SER A 438 -4.25 -19.03 -30.66
C SER A 438 -5.02 -20.18 -30.02
N LEU A 439 -5.19 -20.18 -28.70
CA LEU A 439 -5.90 -21.23 -27.99
C LEU A 439 -7.43 -21.15 -28.25
N PRO A 440 -8.16 -22.29 -28.24
CA PRO A 440 -9.59 -22.31 -28.52
C PRO A 440 -10.41 -21.55 -27.46
N ASP A 441 -11.60 -21.07 -27.84
CA ASP A 441 -12.55 -20.49 -26.89
C ASP A 441 -12.98 -21.51 -25.84
N GLY A 442 -13.08 -21.07 -24.58
CA GLY A 442 -13.37 -21.96 -23.44
C GLY A 442 -12.18 -22.80 -22.96
N ALA A 443 -10.97 -22.58 -23.49
CA ALA A 443 -9.75 -23.21 -23.00
C ALA A 443 -9.53 -22.92 -21.51
N VAL A 444 -8.93 -23.87 -20.78
CA VAL A 444 -8.54 -23.73 -19.36
C VAL A 444 -7.03 -23.70 -19.23
N LEU A 445 -6.50 -22.67 -18.56
CA LEU A 445 -5.07 -22.47 -18.31
C LEU A 445 -4.77 -22.56 -16.80
N VAL A 446 -3.75 -23.31 -16.42
CA VAL A 446 -3.07 -23.19 -15.12
C VAL A 446 -1.89 -22.24 -15.30
N ALA A 447 -1.94 -21.07 -14.71
CA ALA A 447 -1.06 -19.94 -14.97
C ALA A 447 -0.19 -19.54 -13.77
N GLU A 448 1.02 -19.05 -14.06
CA GLU A 448 1.92 -18.38 -13.12
C GLU A 448 2.26 -16.97 -13.62
N PRO A 449 1.37 -15.99 -13.47
CA PRO A 449 1.58 -14.67 -14.05
C PRO A 449 2.90 -14.01 -13.63
N ASN A 450 3.35 -14.26 -12.41
CA ASN A 450 4.57 -13.68 -11.85
C ASN A 450 5.88 -14.15 -12.50
N SER A 451 5.82 -15.18 -13.37
CA SER A 451 6.96 -15.65 -14.15
C SER A 451 7.06 -14.99 -15.54
N HIS A 452 6.13 -14.10 -15.87
CA HIS A 452 6.00 -13.45 -17.17
C HIS A 452 6.17 -11.93 -17.10
N SER A 453 6.32 -11.28 -18.26
CA SER A 453 6.38 -9.83 -18.38
C SER A 453 5.01 -9.16 -18.15
N LEU A 454 5.00 -7.85 -17.91
CA LEU A 454 3.75 -7.08 -17.76
C LEU A 454 2.89 -7.11 -19.03
N ASP A 455 3.53 -7.10 -20.22
CA ASP A 455 2.83 -7.21 -21.49
C ASP A 455 2.14 -8.58 -21.65
N GLU A 456 2.81 -9.64 -21.26
CA GLU A 456 2.23 -10.99 -21.27
C GLU A 456 1.11 -11.12 -20.23
N ALA A 457 1.22 -10.46 -19.08
CA ALA A 457 0.14 -10.39 -18.09
C ALA A 457 -1.15 -9.77 -18.69
N ALA A 458 -1.02 -8.74 -19.51
CA ALA A 458 -2.16 -8.16 -20.24
C ALA A 458 -2.79 -9.14 -21.24
N MET A 459 -1.98 -10.02 -21.85
CA MET A 459 -2.49 -11.08 -22.76
C MET A 459 -3.29 -12.15 -22.00
N LEU A 460 -2.88 -12.51 -20.78
CA LEU A 460 -3.68 -13.38 -19.91
C LEU A 460 -5.04 -12.76 -19.58
N SER A 461 -5.06 -11.47 -19.29
CA SER A 461 -6.29 -10.69 -19.09
C SER A 461 -7.24 -10.81 -20.28
N ALA A 462 -6.73 -10.60 -21.49
CA ALA A 462 -7.50 -10.72 -22.74
C ALA A 462 -7.99 -12.15 -22.98
N PHE A 463 -7.16 -13.17 -22.71
CA PHE A 463 -7.51 -14.58 -22.80
C PHE A 463 -8.73 -14.93 -21.94
N VAL A 464 -8.73 -14.52 -20.67
CA VAL A 464 -9.86 -14.79 -19.79
C VAL A 464 -11.11 -14.05 -20.27
N ARG A 465 -10.98 -12.75 -20.59
CA ARG A 465 -12.13 -11.91 -20.99
C ARG A 465 -12.90 -12.44 -22.20
N ARG A 466 -12.22 -13.08 -23.14
CA ARG A 466 -12.87 -13.67 -24.32
C ARG A 466 -13.70 -14.93 -24.01
N GLY A 467 -13.63 -15.50 -22.78
CA GLY A 467 -14.45 -16.63 -22.33
C GLY A 467 -13.67 -17.87 -21.90
N CYS A 468 -12.35 -17.75 -21.71
CA CYS A 468 -11.50 -18.84 -21.24
C CYS A 468 -11.43 -18.87 -19.70
N GLY A 469 -11.03 -20.02 -19.14
CA GLY A 469 -10.83 -20.21 -17.71
C GLY A 469 -9.35 -20.12 -17.30
N ALA A 470 -9.03 -19.53 -16.14
CA ALA A 470 -7.67 -19.52 -15.62
C ALA A 470 -7.61 -19.85 -14.12
N LEU A 471 -6.78 -20.84 -13.76
CA LEU A 471 -6.28 -21.04 -12.40
C LEU A 471 -4.95 -20.32 -12.27
N CYS A 472 -4.97 -19.16 -11.62
CA CYS A 472 -3.79 -18.31 -11.45
C CYS A 472 -3.17 -18.51 -10.08
N ILE A 473 -1.86 -18.79 -10.01
CA ILE A 473 -1.13 -19.03 -8.77
C ILE A 473 -0.22 -17.83 -8.49
N SER A 474 -0.20 -17.34 -7.24
CA SER A 474 0.69 -16.25 -6.82
C SER A 474 1.01 -16.33 -5.34
N VAL A 475 2.29 -16.39 -5.00
CA VAL A 475 2.79 -16.17 -3.64
C VAL A 475 3.32 -14.73 -3.57
N GLY A 476 2.42 -13.76 -3.27
CA GLY A 476 2.73 -12.34 -3.36
C GLY A 476 3.90 -11.89 -2.49
N TRP A 477 3.95 -12.30 -1.22
CA TRP A 477 5.06 -12.01 -0.32
C TRP A 477 6.40 -12.57 -0.85
N GLY A 478 6.37 -13.77 -1.43
CA GLY A 478 7.56 -14.38 -2.00
C GLY A 478 8.04 -13.64 -3.25
N TRP A 479 7.11 -13.25 -4.13
CA TRP A 479 7.45 -12.45 -5.30
C TRP A 479 8.06 -11.10 -4.91
N HIS A 480 7.45 -10.39 -3.96
CA HIS A 480 7.97 -9.10 -3.48
C HIS A 480 9.41 -9.23 -2.94
N GLN A 481 9.65 -10.26 -2.12
CA GLN A 481 10.98 -10.53 -1.57
C GLN A 481 12.01 -10.88 -2.67
N MET A 482 11.65 -11.77 -3.60
CA MET A 482 12.56 -12.24 -4.66
C MET A 482 12.82 -11.17 -5.73
N SER A 483 11.87 -10.26 -5.95
CA SER A 483 12.03 -9.16 -6.90
C SER A 483 12.84 -7.97 -6.34
N GLY A 484 13.29 -8.05 -5.08
CA GLY A 484 14.02 -6.96 -4.42
C GLY A 484 13.13 -5.81 -3.99
N GLY A 485 11.85 -6.09 -3.68
CA GLY A 485 10.91 -5.09 -3.18
C GLY A 485 10.20 -4.28 -4.28
N LYS A 486 10.07 -4.84 -5.48
CA LYS A 486 9.29 -4.21 -6.56
C LYS A 486 7.84 -3.98 -6.17
N SER A 487 7.26 -2.93 -6.73
CA SER A 487 5.90 -2.49 -6.44
C SER A 487 4.85 -3.55 -6.76
N MET A 488 4.08 -3.95 -5.75
CA MET A 488 2.90 -4.82 -5.94
C MET A 488 1.80 -4.14 -6.76
N LYS A 489 1.79 -2.82 -6.80
CA LYS A 489 0.80 -1.99 -7.48
C LYS A 489 1.04 -1.86 -8.99
N THR A 490 2.31 -1.62 -9.38
CA THR A 490 2.66 -1.25 -10.77
C THR A 490 3.55 -2.25 -11.48
N GLU A 491 4.22 -3.16 -10.76
CA GLU A 491 5.21 -4.06 -11.32
C GLU A 491 4.90 -5.55 -11.10
N ASN A 492 3.82 -5.87 -10.35
CA ASN A 492 3.42 -7.25 -10.14
C ASN A 492 2.55 -7.79 -11.29
N PRO A 493 3.02 -8.78 -12.09
CA PRO A 493 2.28 -9.26 -13.26
C PRO A 493 0.92 -9.89 -12.92
N PHE A 494 0.79 -10.54 -11.77
CA PHE A 494 -0.50 -11.08 -11.33
C PHE A 494 -1.54 -9.96 -11.13
N ASN A 495 -1.18 -8.88 -10.43
CA ASN A 495 -2.09 -7.77 -10.16
C ASN A 495 -2.45 -6.99 -11.43
N ILE A 496 -1.51 -6.88 -12.38
CA ILE A 496 -1.77 -6.31 -13.71
C ILE A 496 -2.76 -7.19 -14.50
N ALA A 497 -2.59 -8.52 -14.46
CA ALA A 497 -3.48 -9.46 -15.17
C ALA A 497 -4.90 -9.47 -14.60
N LEU A 498 -5.05 -9.50 -13.27
CA LEU A 498 -6.30 -9.84 -12.59
C LEU A 498 -6.95 -8.69 -11.80
N GLY A 499 -6.28 -7.57 -11.62
CA GLY A 499 -6.85 -6.41 -10.93
C GLY A 499 -8.17 -5.93 -11.56
N GLY A 500 -8.30 -6.01 -12.89
CA GLY A 500 -9.51 -5.66 -13.62
C GLY A 500 -10.74 -6.55 -13.31
N CYS A 501 -10.56 -7.73 -12.72
CA CYS A 501 -11.65 -8.57 -12.21
C CYS A 501 -11.77 -8.57 -10.68
N GLY A 502 -11.06 -7.66 -10.01
CA GLY A 502 -11.15 -7.46 -8.57
C GLY A 502 -10.34 -8.45 -7.73
N LEU A 503 -9.36 -9.17 -8.29
CA LEU A 503 -8.50 -10.12 -7.59
C LEU A 503 -7.08 -9.56 -7.46
N TYR A 504 -6.56 -9.53 -6.23
CA TYR A 504 -5.25 -8.99 -5.92
C TYR A 504 -4.43 -9.93 -5.03
N SER A 505 -3.20 -10.20 -5.44
CA SER A 505 -2.16 -10.82 -4.61
C SER A 505 -1.49 -9.75 -3.75
N THR A 506 -1.21 -10.05 -2.49
CA THR A 506 -0.63 -9.12 -1.52
C THR A 506 0.60 -9.71 -0.83
N GLU A 507 1.29 -8.89 -0.03
CA GLU A 507 2.39 -9.34 0.82
C GLU A 507 1.94 -10.10 2.08
N LEU A 508 0.64 -10.21 2.30
CA LEU A 508 0.13 -10.97 3.43
C LEU A 508 0.33 -12.47 3.23
N VAL A 509 0.55 -13.14 4.35
CA VAL A 509 0.54 -14.59 4.46
C VAL A 509 -0.83 -15.05 4.91
N SER A 510 -1.41 -16.04 4.22
CA SER A 510 -2.59 -16.77 4.69
C SER A 510 -2.12 -18.10 5.30
N ALA A 511 -1.97 -18.14 6.62
CA ALA A 511 -1.49 -19.32 7.33
C ALA A 511 -2.66 -20.19 7.83
N ALA A 512 -2.40 -21.45 8.15
CA ALA A 512 -3.30 -22.32 8.90
C ALA A 512 -2.77 -22.51 10.33
N GLY A 513 -3.67 -22.59 11.33
CA GLY A 513 -3.27 -22.75 12.73
C GLY A 513 -2.49 -24.06 13.00
N ASP A 514 -2.78 -25.14 12.23
CA ASP A 514 -2.04 -26.40 12.22
C ASP A 514 -1.01 -26.49 11.07
N GLY A 515 -0.79 -25.42 10.36
CA GLY A 515 0.09 -25.32 9.19
C GLY A 515 -0.45 -25.99 7.93
N ARG A 516 -1.62 -26.65 7.95
CA ARG A 516 -2.09 -27.49 6.84
C ARG A 516 -3.57 -27.38 6.49
N THR A 517 -4.45 -27.04 7.43
CA THR A 517 -5.90 -27.11 7.23
C THR A 517 -6.48 -25.74 6.96
N TYR A 518 -7.05 -25.53 5.78
CA TYR A 518 -7.72 -24.31 5.33
C TYR A 518 -9.22 -24.54 5.23
N MET A 519 -10.03 -23.53 5.58
CA MET A 519 -11.48 -23.63 5.62
C MET A 519 -12.09 -23.17 4.30
N VAL A 520 -13.03 -23.93 3.75
CA VAL A 520 -13.84 -23.51 2.60
C VAL A 520 -14.89 -22.50 3.08
N ALA A 521 -15.05 -21.41 2.36
CA ALA A 521 -15.96 -20.31 2.70
C ALA A 521 -17.43 -20.77 2.66
N LYS A 522 -18.14 -20.71 3.79
CA LYS A 522 -19.56 -21.07 3.93
C LYS A 522 -20.49 -19.86 3.73
N GLY A 523 -20.28 -19.10 2.65
CA GLY A 523 -21.02 -17.87 2.37
C GLY A 523 -20.16 -16.61 2.52
N ASP A 524 -20.79 -15.45 2.57
CA ASP A 524 -20.09 -14.18 2.68
C ASP A 524 -19.57 -13.98 4.10
N LEU A 525 -18.28 -13.70 4.22
CA LEU A 525 -17.65 -13.35 5.48
C LEU A 525 -17.59 -11.82 5.59
N PRO A 526 -18.29 -11.20 6.57
CA PRO A 526 -18.34 -9.74 6.68
C PRO A 526 -16.96 -9.08 6.69
N GLY A 527 -16.76 -8.11 5.80
CA GLY A 527 -15.50 -7.36 5.65
C GLY A 527 -14.38 -8.10 4.92
N ALA A 528 -14.63 -9.27 4.31
CA ALA A 528 -13.61 -10.03 3.55
C ALA A 528 -13.46 -9.56 2.09
N VAL A 529 -14.41 -8.78 1.58
CA VAL A 529 -14.39 -8.14 0.26
C VAL A 529 -14.27 -6.63 0.45
N GLY A 530 -13.44 -5.96 -0.36
CA GLY A 530 -13.13 -4.53 -0.21
C GLY A 530 -14.37 -3.63 -0.19
N GLU A 531 -15.32 -3.81 -1.11
CA GLU A 531 -16.58 -3.05 -1.15
C GLU A 531 -17.44 -3.27 0.10
N ASP A 532 -17.53 -4.51 0.59
CA ASP A 532 -18.25 -4.82 1.82
C ASP A 532 -17.55 -4.23 3.05
N ALA A 533 -16.24 -4.35 3.12
CA ALA A 533 -15.44 -3.76 4.18
C ALA A 533 -15.62 -2.23 4.24
N LEU A 534 -15.61 -1.57 3.08
CA LEU A 534 -15.82 -0.13 2.97
C LEU A 534 -17.22 0.28 3.46
N ARG A 535 -18.25 -0.45 3.06
CA ARG A 535 -19.64 -0.24 3.49
C ARG A 535 -19.79 -0.39 5.02
N LEU A 536 -19.15 -1.40 5.59
CA LEU A 536 -19.19 -1.70 7.03
C LEU A 536 -18.50 -0.65 7.89
N VAL A 537 -17.43 0.00 7.40
CA VAL A 537 -16.71 1.06 8.14
C VAL A 537 -17.16 2.48 7.77
N ALA A 538 -18.17 2.63 6.90
CA ALA A 538 -18.69 3.93 6.50
C ALA A 538 -19.23 4.73 7.70
N PRO A 539 -19.22 6.09 7.67
CA PRO A 539 -19.86 6.91 8.69
C PRO A 539 -21.33 6.52 8.88
N GLY A 540 -21.77 6.35 10.13
CA GLY A 540 -23.16 5.98 10.46
C GLY A 540 -23.46 4.47 10.37
N SER A 541 -22.52 3.61 9.98
CA SER A 541 -22.65 2.17 10.16
C SER A 541 -22.65 1.83 11.65
N GLY A 542 -23.42 0.82 12.07
CA GLY A 542 -23.52 0.38 13.47
C GLY A 542 -22.18 -0.08 14.05
N SER A 543 -22.17 -0.41 15.34
CA SER A 543 -20.95 -0.93 15.98
C SER A 543 -20.59 -2.32 15.41
N LEU A 544 -19.34 -2.49 15.04
CA LEU A 544 -18.80 -3.75 14.52
C LEU A 544 -18.23 -4.60 15.67
N SER A 545 -18.26 -5.93 15.53
CA SER A 545 -17.43 -6.78 16.37
C SER A 545 -15.94 -6.48 16.12
N LYS A 546 -15.10 -6.78 17.11
CA LYS A 546 -13.64 -6.56 17.01
C LYS A 546 -13.04 -7.28 15.79
N GLU A 547 -13.50 -8.48 15.50
CA GLU A 547 -13.06 -9.33 14.39
C GLU A 547 -13.42 -8.71 13.04
N VAL A 548 -14.66 -8.27 12.88
CA VAL A 548 -15.12 -7.63 11.64
C VAL A 548 -14.40 -6.29 11.43
N ALA A 549 -14.28 -5.48 12.48
CA ALA A 549 -13.55 -4.20 12.42
C ALA A 549 -12.08 -4.39 12.01
N ALA A 550 -11.40 -5.38 12.60
CA ALA A 550 -10.01 -5.72 12.26
C ALA A 550 -9.88 -6.22 10.83
N ARG A 551 -10.82 -7.07 10.37
CA ARG A 551 -10.83 -7.59 8.99
C ARG A 551 -11.04 -6.47 7.99
N CYS A 552 -12.00 -5.58 8.23
CA CYS A 552 -12.23 -4.42 7.36
C CYS A 552 -10.97 -3.55 7.25
N ALA A 553 -10.34 -3.18 8.38
CA ALA A 553 -9.14 -2.37 8.37
C ALA A 553 -7.97 -3.06 7.62
N MET A 554 -7.81 -4.37 7.80
CA MET A 554 -6.79 -5.16 7.10
C MET A 554 -7.06 -5.21 5.60
N VAL A 555 -8.27 -5.61 5.18
CA VAL A 555 -8.62 -5.75 3.76
C VAL A 555 -8.47 -4.41 3.03
N LEU A 556 -8.99 -3.32 3.60
CA LEU A 556 -8.91 -2.00 2.98
C LEU A 556 -7.48 -1.46 2.96
N GLY A 557 -6.71 -1.65 4.04
CA GLY A 557 -5.32 -1.24 4.11
C GLY A 557 -4.43 -1.98 3.12
N GLU A 558 -4.63 -3.29 2.95
CA GLU A 558 -3.86 -4.08 1.98
C GLU A 558 -4.29 -3.83 0.53
N LEU A 559 -5.58 -3.65 0.28
CA LEU A 559 -6.06 -3.23 -1.05
C LEU A 559 -5.49 -1.88 -1.46
N ALA A 560 -5.40 -0.93 -0.54
CA ALA A 560 -4.78 0.38 -0.84
C ALA A 560 -3.32 0.28 -1.30
N LYS A 561 -2.58 -0.76 -0.88
CA LYS A 561 -1.20 -1.02 -1.30
C LYS A 561 -1.09 -1.60 -2.71
N VAL A 562 -2.13 -2.27 -3.20
CA VAL A 562 -2.08 -3.02 -4.47
C VAL A 562 -3.00 -2.47 -5.55
N LEU A 563 -4.01 -1.67 -5.19
CA LEU A 563 -4.87 -0.98 -6.15
C LEU A 563 -4.04 0.02 -6.97
N PRO A 564 -4.23 0.10 -8.30
CA PRO A 564 -3.53 1.07 -9.14
C PRO A 564 -3.77 2.52 -8.67
N ASP A 565 -2.79 3.40 -8.85
CA ASP A 565 -2.97 4.84 -8.51
C ASP A 565 -4.10 5.49 -9.30
N GLY A 566 -4.41 4.95 -10.48
CA GLY A 566 -5.55 5.34 -11.31
C GLY A 566 -6.87 4.63 -10.95
N ASP A 567 -6.94 3.84 -9.86
CA ASP A 567 -8.22 3.30 -9.39
C ASP A 567 -9.12 4.44 -8.92
N GLU A 568 -10.24 4.61 -9.61
CA GLU A 568 -11.24 5.64 -9.31
C GLU A 568 -12.45 5.08 -8.55
N SER A 569 -12.50 3.78 -8.34
CA SER A 569 -13.66 3.09 -7.75
C SER A 569 -13.55 2.91 -6.23
N LEU A 570 -12.51 2.26 -5.76
CA LEU A 570 -12.36 1.86 -4.37
C LEU A 570 -11.32 2.70 -3.62
N LEU A 571 -10.14 2.96 -4.23
CA LEU A 571 -9.04 3.67 -3.59
C LEU A 571 -9.39 5.09 -3.12
N PRO A 572 -10.09 5.95 -3.91
CA PRO A 572 -10.51 7.28 -3.44
C PRO A 572 -11.47 7.22 -2.25
N ARG A 573 -12.38 6.23 -2.23
CA ARG A 573 -13.35 6.03 -1.16
C ARG A 573 -12.67 5.53 0.12
N ILE A 574 -11.67 4.64 -0.01
CA ILE A 574 -10.82 4.21 1.12
C ILE A 574 -10.10 5.44 1.70
N LYS A 575 -9.47 6.27 0.85
CA LYS A 575 -8.77 7.49 1.27
C LYS A 575 -9.72 8.51 1.92
N ALA A 576 -10.93 8.67 1.40
CA ALA A 576 -11.93 9.59 1.95
C ALA A 576 -12.39 9.18 3.36
N ILE A 577 -12.66 7.89 3.59
CA ILE A 577 -13.00 7.37 4.92
C ILE A 577 -11.83 7.52 5.89
N ALA A 578 -10.61 7.33 5.41
CA ALA A 578 -9.40 7.45 6.20
C ALA A 578 -9.06 8.90 6.58
N ALA A 579 -9.48 9.88 5.78
CA ALA A 579 -9.25 11.30 6.05
C ALA A 579 -10.17 11.88 7.14
N ASP A 580 -11.34 11.28 7.37
CA ASP A 580 -12.35 11.73 8.34
C ASP A 580 -12.19 10.98 9.68
N VAL A 581 -11.08 11.26 10.40
CA VAL A 581 -10.79 10.55 11.64
C VAL A 581 -10.28 11.47 12.75
N ASP A 582 -10.99 11.47 13.87
CA ASP A 582 -10.70 12.29 15.05
C ASP A 582 -9.85 11.59 16.14
N CYS A 583 -9.51 10.30 16.00
CA CYS A 583 -8.87 9.55 17.06
C CYS A 583 -7.38 9.32 16.78
N LEU A 584 -6.53 9.96 17.59
CA LEU A 584 -5.08 9.78 17.59
C LEU A 584 -4.68 8.78 18.69
N PRO A 585 -3.70 7.89 18.42
CA PRO A 585 -3.21 6.95 19.41
C PRO A 585 -2.38 7.66 20.48
N SER A 586 -2.69 7.37 21.74
CA SER A 586 -1.84 7.74 22.90
C SER A 586 -1.88 6.63 23.97
N PRO A 587 -0.97 6.62 24.95
CA PRO A 587 -1.02 5.69 26.08
C PRO A 587 -2.34 5.76 26.87
N GLU A 588 -2.92 6.98 27.00
CA GLU A 588 -4.18 7.22 27.71
C GLU A 588 -5.40 6.86 26.86
N ARG A 589 -5.25 6.90 25.52
CA ARG A 589 -6.31 6.63 24.56
C ARG A 589 -5.80 5.77 23.41
N PRO A 590 -5.55 4.48 23.65
CA PRO A 590 -5.03 3.59 22.61
C PRO A 590 -5.99 3.42 21.43
N LEU A 591 -5.46 3.36 20.20
CA LEU A 591 -6.22 2.87 19.06
C LEU A 591 -6.23 1.35 19.06
N THR A 592 -7.38 0.76 19.29
CA THR A 592 -7.59 -0.69 19.26
C THR A 592 -8.09 -1.16 17.90
N THR A 593 -8.19 -2.47 17.70
CA THR A 593 -8.78 -3.08 16.50
C THR A 593 -10.23 -2.64 16.25
N SER A 594 -10.97 -2.25 17.30
CA SER A 594 -12.32 -1.71 17.15
C SER A 594 -12.38 -0.32 16.50
N ASN A 595 -11.26 0.41 16.44
CA ASN A 595 -11.16 1.72 15.81
C ASN A 595 -10.75 1.59 14.32
N ALA A 596 -11.50 0.79 13.55
CA ALA A 596 -11.12 0.41 12.17
C ALA A 596 -10.80 1.61 11.27
N ARG A 597 -11.64 2.66 11.26
CA ARG A 597 -11.43 3.88 10.47
C ARG A 597 -10.14 4.61 10.84
N SER A 598 -9.93 4.83 12.14
CA SER A 598 -8.75 5.55 12.64
C SER A 598 -7.47 4.77 12.35
N ARG A 599 -7.52 3.44 12.49
CA ARG A 599 -6.39 2.57 12.12
C ARG A 599 -6.13 2.62 10.61
N LEU A 600 -7.16 2.53 9.80
CA LEU A 600 -7.05 2.64 8.34
C LEU A 600 -6.43 3.98 7.94
N GLY A 601 -6.93 5.11 8.49
CA GLY A 601 -6.38 6.43 8.22
C GLY A 601 -4.90 6.55 8.56
N MET A 602 -4.51 6.05 9.73
CA MET A 602 -3.10 6.02 10.15
C MET A 602 -2.26 5.12 9.24
N MET A 603 -2.76 3.93 8.85
CA MET A 603 -2.04 3.02 7.96
C MET A 603 -1.80 3.65 6.58
N LEU A 604 -2.80 4.29 6.00
CA LEU A 604 -2.68 4.94 4.69
C LEU A 604 -1.72 6.12 4.74
N HIS A 605 -1.79 6.94 5.79
CA HIS A 605 -0.81 8.03 5.99
C HIS A 605 0.62 7.50 6.10
N MET A 606 0.83 6.41 6.87
CA MET A 606 2.13 5.76 6.99
C MET A 606 2.62 5.23 5.64
N GLN A 607 1.75 4.56 4.89
CA GLN A 607 2.08 4.01 3.58
C GLN A 607 2.51 5.12 2.62
N GLU A 608 1.72 6.16 2.47
CA GLU A 608 1.99 7.27 1.56
C GLU A 608 3.29 8.01 1.92
N TRP A 609 3.55 8.18 3.22
CA TRP A 609 4.81 8.72 3.70
C TRP A 609 6.00 7.80 3.37
N GLN A 610 5.88 6.49 3.57
CA GLN A 610 6.94 5.52 3.31
C GLN A 610 7.26 5.36 1.81
N GLU A 611 6.26 5.48 0.96
CA GLU A 611 6.43 5.50 -0.50
C GLU A 611 7.13 6.78 -0.99
N ASN A 612 6.99 7.89 -0.26
CA ASN A 612 7.52 9.20 -0.64
C ASN A 612 8.25 9.92 0.51
N PRO A 613 9.23 9.29 1.15
CA PRO A 613 9.85 9.82 2.38
C PRO A 613 10.66 11.09 2.16
N GLY A 614 11.10 11.35 0.93
CA GLY A 614 11.86 12.54 0.55
C GLY A 614 11.04 13.81 0.32
N ARG A 615 9.71 13.76 0.47
CA ARG A 615 8.85 14.95 0.39
C ARG A 615 8.86 15.76 1.68
N CYS A 616 8.49 17.05 1.59
CA CYS A 616 8.16 17.86 2.76
C CYS A 616 6.73 17.54 3.21
N TRP A 617 6.59 16.65 4.18
CA TRP A 617 5.31 16.26 4.76
C TRP A 617 4.88 17.27 5.84
N PRO A 618 3.59 17.61 5.95
CA PRO A 618 3.07 18.41 7.05
C PRO A 618 3.20 17.64 8.38
N ALA A 619 3.23 18.39 9.49
CA ALA A 619 3.25 17.79 10.82
C ALA A 619 2.02 16.91 11.06
N HIS A 620 2.23 15.67 11.50
CA HIS A 620 1.15 14.80 11.96
C HIS A 620 0.85 15.05 13.43
N PRO A 621 -0.42 15.25 13.85
CA PRO A 621 -0.74 15.57 15.25
C PRO A 621 -0.24 14.54 16.28
N ALA A 622 -0.14 13.25 15.91
CA ALA A 622 0.39 12.20 16.77
C ALA A 622 1.88 12.36 17.11
N ALA A 623 2.61 13.28 16.45
CA ALA A 623 3.98 13.65 16.83
C ALA A 623 4.08 14.16 18.28
N ALA A 624 3.02 14.76 18.80
CA ALA A 624 2.95 15.24 20.18
C ALA A 624 3.07 14.11 21.22
N VAL A 625 2.64 12.90 20.88
CA VAL A 625 2.73 11.72 21.75
C VAL A 625 4.15 11.14 21.73
N TYR A 626 4.71 10.95 20.54
CA TYR A 626 6.07 10.45 20.36
C TYR A 626 6.56 10.80 18.94
N PRO A 627 7.78 11.32 18.80
CA PRO A 627 8.81 11.55 19.82
C PRO A 627 8.58 12.78 20.72
N GLY A 628 7.51 13.53 20.51
CA GLY A 628 7.19 14.78 21.20
C GLY A 628 7.46 16.02 20.32
N LEU A 629 6.91 17.16 20.74
CA LEU A 629 7.09 18.43 20.05
C LEU A 629 8.13 19.29 20.78
N PRO A 630 8.93 20.08 20.03
CA PRO A 630 9.81 21.08 20.64
C PRO A 630 8.98 22.18 21.29
N SER A 631 9.57 22.92 22.23
CA SER A 631 8.93 24.07 22.87
C SER A 631 8.48 25.11 21.85
N ALA A 632 7.36 25.79 22.11
CA ALA A 632 6.87 26.83 21.22
C ALA A 632 7.92 27.97 21.09
N GLY A 633 8.11 28.49 19.87
CA GLY A 633 9.12 29.53 19.60
C GLY A 633 10.57 29.04 19.69
N ALA A 634 10.84 27.75 19.73
CA ALA A 634 12.15 27.17 19.76
C ALA A 634 13.07 27.71 18.63
N PRO A 635 14.34 28.05 18.93
CA PRO A 635 15.28 28.48 17.90
C PRO A 635 15.58 27.35 16.91
N ARG A 636 15.92 27.72 15.68
CA ARG A 636 16.40 26.83 14.64
C ARG A 636 17.85 27.16 14.35
N VAL A 637 18.68 26.14 14.31
CA VAL A 637 20.12 26.24 14.06
C VAL A 637 20.53 25.35 12.91
N THR A 638 21.56 25.75 12.20
CA THR A 638 22.27 24.90 11.24
C THR A 638 23.60 24.51 11.86
N ARG A 639 23.96 23.23 11.75
CA ARG A 639 25.18 22.67 12.34
C ARG A 639 25.93 21.84 11.31
N THR A 640 27.26 21.98 11.28
CA THR A 640 28.15 21.06 10.56
C THR A 640 28.71 20.05 11.56
N VAL A 641 28.57 18.77 11.25
CA VAL A 641 29.08 17.65 12.04
C VAL A 641 30.10 16.86 11.25
N ASP A 642 31.19 16.51 11.88
CA ASP A 642 32.26 15.66 11.30
C ASP A 642 31.85 14.19 11.43
N VAL A 643 31.63 13.52 10.30
CA VAL A 643 31.22 12.13 10.21
C VAL A 643 32.40 11.28 9.78
N SER A 644 32.86 10.37 10.64
CA SER A 644 33.91 9.42 10.30
C SER A 644 33.32 8.27 9.45
N LEU A 645 33.84 8.08 8.24
CA LEU A 645 33.43 6.99 7.36
C LEU A 645 33.92 5.61 7.82
N SER A 646 34.91 5.56 8.70
CA SER A 646 35.42 4.31 9.29
C SER A 646 34.54 3.77 10.43
N VAL A 647 33.65 4.64 10.99
CA VAL A 647 32.72 4.26 12.06
C VAL A 647 31.35 4.03 11.47
N PRO A 648 30.86 2.78 11.41
CA PRO A 648 29.54 2.50 10.84
C PRO A 648 28.38 2.93 11.75
N LEU A 649 27.16 2.92 11.21
CA LEU A 649 25.88 3.19 11.85
C LEU A 649 25.66 4.69 12.17
N TRP A 650 24.98 5.03 13.26
CA TRP A 650 24.45 6.37 13.49
C TRP A 650 25.45 7.31 14.16
N HIS A 651 25.68 8.44 13.54
CA HIS A 651 26.44 9.57 14.09
C HIS A 651 25.47 10.62 14.64
N GLY A 652 25.59 10.92 15.94
CA GLY A 652 24.81 11.96 16.61
C GLY A 652 25.08 13.34 16.04
N THR A 653 24.05 14.18 15.94
CA THR A 653 24.16 15.55 15.45
C THR A 653 23.85 16.59 16.53
N GLY A 654 23.24 16.17 17.63
CA GLY A 654 22.69 17.06 18.65
C GLY A 654 21.57 17.96 18.14
N LEU A 655 20.88 17.55 17.08
CA LEU A 655 19.76 18.25 16.46
C LEU A 655 18.48 17.42 16.56
N PHE A 656 17.35 18.12 16.69
CA PHE A 656 16.01 17.58 16.68
C PHE A 656 15.21 18.25 15.55
N ALA A 657 14.79 17.48 14.55
CA ALA A 657 13.90 17.95 13.49
C ALA A 657 12.48 18.09 14.05
N ALA A 658 11.90 19.28 13.94
CA ALA A 658 10.49 19.47 14.31
C ALA A 658 9.58 18.81 13.28
N ALA A 659 8.45 18.28 13.74
CA ALA A 659 7.46 17.65 12.88
C ALA A 659 6.97 18.63 11.79
N GLY A 660 6.99 18.23 10.54
CA GLY A 660 6.50 18.99 9.41
C GLY A 660 7.39 20.16 8.95
N GLU A 661 8.55 20.36 9.58
CA GLU A 661 9.46 21.43 9.18
C GLU A 661 10.54 20.90 8.21
N PRO A 662 10.81 21.64 7.12
CA PRO A 662 11.86 21.24 6.17
C PRO A 662 13.23 21.21 6.82
N LEU A 663 13.92 20.08 6.64
CA LEU A 663 15.31 19.83 7.03
C LEU A 663 16.15 19.67 5.77
N THR A 664 17.21 20.44 5.65
CA THR A 664 18.20 20.30 4.56
C THR A 664 19.47 19.67 5.10
N VAL A 665 19.97 18.68 4.38
CA VAL A 665 21.27 18.04 4.62
C VAL A 665 22.15 18.29 3.40
N ALA A 666 23.30 18.94 3.62
CA ALA A 666 24.26 19.27 2.56
C ALA A 666 25.57 18.50 2.76
N LEU A 667 26.03 17.89 1.69
CA LEU A 667 27.32 17.18 1.59
C LEU A 667 28.36 18.06 0.87
N PRO A 668 29.65 17.88 1.18
CA PRO A 668 30.73 18.42 0.34
C PRO A 668 30.71 17.82 -1.07
N ASP A 669 31.29 18.54 -2.02
CA ASP A 669 31.37 18.10 -3.41
C ASP A 669 32.04 16.71 -3.54
N GLY A 670 31.42 15.81 -4.28
CA GLY A 670 31.91 14.45 -4.55
C GLY A 670 31.57 13.43 -3.47
N MET A 671 30.88 13.83 -2.39
CA MET A 671 30.48 12.92 -1.31
C MET A 671 29.08 12.29 -1.53
N GLU A 672 28.36 12.61 -2.58
CA GLU A 672 27.06 12.04 -2.97
C GLU A 672 27.12 10.52 -3.24
N LYS A 673 28.34 10.04 -3.56
CA LYS A 673 28.60 8.61 -3.79
C LYS A 673 29.16 7.88 -2.58
N ALA A 674 29.25 8.56 -1.43
CA ALA A 674 29.78 7.95 -0.20
C ALA A 674 28.82 6.92 0.43
N GLY A 675 27.56 6.85 -0.07
CA GLY A 675 26.54 5.95 0.44
C GLY A 675 25.97 6.38 1.79
N LEU A 676 26.22 7.62 2.22
CA LEU A 676 25.67 8.16 3.45
C LEU A 676 24.15 8.25 3.41
N ARG A 677 23.52 8.18 4.57
CA ARG A 677 22.07 8.35 4.73
C ARG A 677 21.80 9.35 5.85
N VAL A 678 20.64 9.99 5.82
CA VAL A 678 20.12 10.77 6.96
C VAL A 678 18.97 10.02 7.59
N ARG A 679 18.96 9.97 8.91
CA ARG A 679 17.86 9.40 9.70
C ARG A 679 17.23 10.47 10.59
N VAL A 680 15.89 10.49 10.63
CA VAL A 680 15.10 11.28 11.58
C VAL A 680 14.23 10.33 12.39
N GLY A 681 14.36 10.41 13.72
CA GLY A 681 13.70 9.52 14.67
C GLY A 681 14.59 8.36 15.15
N THR A 682 14.37 7.93 16.39
CA THR A 682 15.18 6.93 17.11
C THR A 682 14.55 5.54 17.16
N SER A 683 13.21 5.45 17.03
CA SER A 683 12.53 4.16 17.10
C SER A 683 12.82 3.27 15.89
N SER A 684 13.18 2.02 16.14
CA SER A 684 13.25 0.94 15.14
C SER A 684 11.95 0.12 15.10
N CYS A 685 10.99 0.43 15.97
CA CYS A 685 9.77 -0.35 16.13
C CYS A 685 8.73 -0.06 15.04
N ASN A 686 8.23 -1.12 14.42
CA ASN A 686 7.04 -1.11 13.58
C ASN A 686 5.88 -1.80 14.31
N ASN A 687 4.93 -1.00 14.82
CA ASN A 687 3.80 -1.46 15.61
C ASN A 687 2.52 -1.72 14.77
N THR A 688 2.61 -1.69 13.44
CA THR A 688 1.45 -1.84 12.54
C THR A 688 0.63 -3.10 12.85
N ARG A 689 1.30 -4.20 13.25
CA ARG A 689 0.67 -5.50 13.54
C ARG A 689 0.14 -5.65 14.96
N HIS A 690 0.31 -4.64 15.84
CA HIS A 690 -0.20 -4.71 17.22
C HIS A 690 -1.72 -4.51 17.27
N ALA A 691 -2.38 -5.23 18.18
CA ALA A 691 -3.82 -5.12 18.42
C ALA A 691 -4.23 -3.72 18.89
N GLN A 692 -3.34 -3.04 19.59
CA GLN A 692 -3.52 -1.64 20.01
C GLN A 692 -2.27 -0.81 19.69
N TRP A 693 -2.47 0.46 19.38
CA TRP A 693 -1.43 1.45 19.19
C TRP A 693 -1.49 2.52 20.26
N LEU A 694 -0.38 2.69 20.96
CA LEU A 694 -0.20 3.75 21.98
C LEU A 694 0.42 5.01 21.37
N ARG A 695 0.92 4.92 20.14
CA ARG A 695 1.46 5.98 19.29
C ARG A 695 1.32 5.58 17.83
N ALA A 696 1.66 6.48 16.89
CA ALA A 696 1.75 6.14 15.48
C ALA A 696 2.67 4.92 15.29
N PRO A 697 2.27 3.91 14.49
CA PRO A 697 2.97 2.63 14.44
C PRO A 697 4.40 2.72 13.91
N GLN A 698 4.70 3.68 13.04
CA GLN A 698 6.05 4.01 12.56
C GLN A 698 6.25 5.52 12.65
N VAL A 699 7.42 5.97 13.10
CA VAL A 699 7.70 7.39 13.38
C VAL A 699 9.10 7.82 12.94
N SER A 700 9.89 6.91 12.38
CA SER A 700 11.26 7.19 11.94
C SER A 700 11.39 7.00 10.44
N VAL A 701 12.28 7.77 9.82
CA VAL A 701 12.58 7.72 8.40
C VAL A 701 14.08 7.73 8.17
N GLU A 702 14.53 7.05 7.12
CA GLU A 702 15.91 7.06 6.68
C GLU A 702 16.00 7.23 5.16
N LEU A 703 16.74 8.25 4.71
CA LEU A 703 16.87 8.63 3.31
C LEU A 703 18.31 8.54 2.85
N PRO A 704 18.58 8.12 1.60
CA PRO A 704 19.92 8.22 1.03
C PRO A 704 20.33 9.68 0.82
N LEU A 705 21.61 9.96 1.00
CA LEU A 705 22.26 11.23 0.68
C LEU A 705 23.03 11.06 -0.63
N ASP A 706 22.29 10.94 -1.74
CA ASP A 706 22.80 10.70 -3.10
C ASP A 706 22.92 11.99 -3.94
N ARG A 707 22.70 13.14 -3.30
CA ARG A 707 22.74 14.48 -3.89
C ARG A 707 23.55 15.40 -2.96
N ARG A 708 24.03 16.50 -3.53
CA ARG A 708 24.73 17.53 -2.76
C ARG A 708 23.86 18.11 -1.65
N GLU A 709 22.58 18.34 -1.94
CA GLU A 709 21.59 18.81 -0.98
C GLU A 709 20.34 17.93 -1.03
N THR A 710 19.87 17.51 0.15
CA THR A 710 18.65 16.75 0.32
C THR A 710 17.74 17.49 1.30
N THR A 711 16.59 17.97 0.82
CA THR A 711 15.59 18.68 1.66
C THR A 711 14.33 17.83 1.75
N PHE A 712 13.87 17.59 2.97
CA PHE A 712 12.63 16.84 3.25
C PHE A 712 12.04 17.26 4.60
N ALA A 713 10.80 16.87 4.90
CA ALA A 713 10.20 17.06 6.22
C ALA A 713 9.55 15.75 6.71
N SER A 714 9.91 15.31 7.92
CA SER A 714 9.26 14.19 8.57
C SER A 714 7.95 14.64 9.21
N PRO A 715 6.83 13.89 9.06
CA PRO A 715 5.58 14.25 9.73
C PRO A 715 5.64 14.09 11.24
N PHE A 716 6.60 13.32 11.78
CA PHE A 716 6.76 13.09 13.22
C PHE A 716 7.96 13.85 13.83
N GLY A 717 8.93 14.23 13.01
CA GLY A 717 10.17 14.78 13.50
C GLY A 717 11.00 13.76 14.29
N GLY A 718 11.93 14.25 15.14
CA GLY A 718 12.80 13.43 15.99
C GLY A 718 14.27 13.82 15.94
N MET A 719 15.09 13.11 16.71
CA MET A 719 16.56 13.27 16.67
C MET A 719 17.09 12.96 15.28
N VAL A 720 18.08 13.73 14.85
CA VAL A 720 18.71 13.63 13.51
C VAL A 720 20.06 12.93 13.62
N TYR A 721 20.29 11.97 12.73
CA TYR A 721 21.54 11.22 12.63
C TYR A 721 22.03 11.19 11.18
N VAL A 722 23.36 11.17 11.01
CA VAL A 722 23.98 10.74 9.76
C VAL A 722 24.34 9.27 9.91
N VAL A 723 23.97 8.45 8.92
CA VAL A 723 24.18 6.99 8.95
C VAL A 723 25.25 6.61 7.94
N VAL A 724 26.27 5.90 8.43
CA VAL A 724 27.30 5.27 7.60
C VAL A 724 26.93 3.79 7.44
N PRO A 725 26.73 3.26 6.21
CA PRO A 725 26.38 1.86 6.00
C PRO A 725 27.44 0.89 6.56
N SER A 726 27.00 -0.21 7.16
CA SER A 726 27.88 -1.19 7.84
C SER A 726 28.94 -1.84 6.93
N GLY A 727 28.69 -1.92 5.61
CA GLY A 727 29.62 -2.48 4.61
C GLY A 727 30.61 -1.47 4.00
N ALA A 728 30.46 -0.18 4.28
CA ALA A 728 31.33 0.86 3.73
C ALA A 728 32.62 0.97 4.56
N HIS A 729 33.69 0.31 4.11
CA HIS A 729 35.00 0.47 4.69
C HIS A 729 35.76 1.59 3.95
N ARG A 730 35.66 2.81 4.46
CA ARG A 730 36.40 3.97 3.93
C ARG A 730 37.01 4.75 5.06
N ASP A 731 38.24 5.21 4.88
CA ASP A 731 38.85 6.18 5.77
C ASP A 731 38.40 7.59 5.37
N GLY A 732 38.39 8.47 6.34
CA GLY A 732 38.11 9.87 6.13
C GLY A 732 36.98 10.42 7.02
N ILE A 733 36.93 11.74 7.09
CA ILE A 733 35.92 12.52 7.82
C ILE A 733 35.22 13.39 6.83
N VAL A 734 33.88 13.36 6.85
CA VAL A 734 33.01 14.17 5.99
C VAL A 734 32.27 15.18 6.83
N PRO A 735 32.51 16.51 6.64
CA PRO A 735 31.71 17.54 7.28
C PRO A 735 30.31 17.61 6.63
N VAL A 736 29.28 17.19 7.35
CA VAL A 736 27.89 17.22 6.90
C VAL A 736 27.17 18.40 7.55
N THR A 737 26.60 19.30 6.73
CA THR A 737 25.84 20.47 7.22
C THR A 737 24.36 20.15 7.25
N ILE A 738 23.71 20.37 8.40
CA ILE A 738 22.33 19.96 8.67
C ILE A 738 21.57 21.12 9.32
N GLY A 739 20.39 21.43 8.78
CA GLY A 739 19.50 22.43 9.36
C GLY A 739 18.54 23.03 8.31
N PRO A 740 17.63 23.90 8.75
CA PRO A 740 17.42 24.33 10.15
C PRO A 740 16.74 23.24 11.01
N ALA A 741 17.18 23.10 12.28
CA ALA A 741 16.60 22.17 13.26
C ALA A 741 16.73 22.72 14.70
N CYS A 742 15.97 22.15 15.65
CA CYS A 742 16.09 22.54 17.06
C CYS A 742 17.37 21.98 17.67
N PRO A 743 18.12 22.74 18.49
CA PRO A 743 19.21 22.17 19.25
C PRO A 743 18.68 21.25 20.36
N ALA A 744 19.22 20.04 20.43
CA ALA A 744 18.96 19.10 21.51
C ALA A 744 20.07 19.18 22.59
N ALA A 745 19.71 18.84 23.82
CA ALA A 745 20.71 18.68 24.87
C ALA A 745 21.55 17.43 24.53
N TRP A 746 22.86 17.63 24.41
CA TRP A 746 23.78 16.59 23.94
C TRP A 746 25.05 16.59 24.78
N TYR A 747 25.23 15.51 25.57
CA TYR A 747 26.44 15.28 26.34
C TYR A 747 27.36 14.38 25.52
N VAL A 748 28.55 14.84 25.25
CA VAL A 748 29.63 14.05 24.61
C VAL A 748 30.79 13.94 25.58
N GLU A 749 31.13 12.71 25.98
CA GLU A 749 32.22 12.44 26.90
C GLU A 749 33.50 13.11 26.45
N GLY A 750 34.21 13.73 27.40
CA GLY A 750 35.45 14.46 27.15
C GLY A 750 35.32 15.82 26.44
N LYS A 751 34.09 16.17 25.96
CA LYS A 751 33.84 17.44 25.26
C LYS A 751 32.82 18.31 25.97
N THR A 752 31.86 17.76 26.70
CA THR A 752 30.79 18.49 27.40
C THR A 752 31.02 18.46 28.89
N SER A 753 31.17 19.63 29.55
CA SER A 753 31.24 19.69 31.01
C SER A 753 29.86 19.44 31.65
N LEU A 754 29.84 18.97 32.89
CA LEU A 754 28.62 18.76 33.66
C LEU A 754 27.78 20.05 33.79
N GLU A 755 28.47 21.20 33.98
CA GLU A 755 27.81 22.49 34.01
C GLU A 755 27.10 22.82 32.68
N SER A 756 27.81 22.69 31.56
CA SER A 756 27.28 22.89 30.22
C SER A 756 26.12 21.93 29.92
N TRP A 757 26.22 20.68 30.36
CA TRP A 757 25.13 19.69 30.24
C TRP A 757 23.90 20.12 30.99
N LYS A 758 24.02 20.50 32.25
CA LYS A 758 22.89 20.98 33.08
C LYS A 758 22.24 22.23 32.50
N ALA A 759 23.07 23.15 31.98
CA ALA A 759 22.57 24.35 31.29
C ALA A 759 21.81 23.97 30.00
N ALA A 760 22.37 23.04 29.19
CA ALA A 760 21.73 22.55 27.96
C ALA A 760 20.39 21.85 28.25
N LEU A 761 20.29 21.03 29.28
CA LEU A 761 19.03 20.39 29.69
C LEU A 761 17.94 21.42 30.05
N LYS A 762 18.31 22.52 30.72
CA LYS A 762 17.35 23.57 31.10
C LYS A 762 16.88 24.40 29.89
N SER A 763 17.79 24.70 28.96
CA SER A 763 17.53 25.62 27.85
C SER A 763 17.12 24.92 26.55
N SER A 764 17.36 23.61 26.40
CA SER A 764 17.03 22.86 25.18
C SER A 764 15.54 22.86 24.89
N PRO A 765 15.14 23.22 23.68
CA PRO A 765 13.75 23.15 23.26
C PRO A 765 13.31 21.71 22.89
N SER A 766 14.26 20.81 22.65
CA SER A 766 13.99 19.44 22.27
C SER A 766 13.38 18.63 23.42
N PRO A 767 12.35 17.78 23.18
CA PRO A 767 11.81 16.87 24.20
C PRO A 767 12.75 15.70 24.51
N VAL A 768 13.80 15.52 23.70
CA VAL A 768 14.76 14.41 23.76
C VAL A 768 16.16 14.95 24.02
N ALA A 769 16.95 14.21 24.77
CA ALA A 769 18.37 14.45 25.05
C ALA A 769 19.20 13.22 24.67
N GLU A 770 20.49 13.40 24.42
CA GLU A 770 21.43 12.31 24.14
C GLU A 770 22.68 12.41 25.01
N ILE A 771 23.13 11.27 25.53
CA ILE A 771 24.38 11.11 26.31
C ILE A 771 25.20 10.08 25.56
N GLU A 772 26.45 10.40 25.18
CA GLU A 772 27.28 9.48 24.43
C GLU A 772 28.77 9.50 24.82
N SER A 773 29.36 8.32 24.71
CA SER A 773 30.78 8.08 24.76
C SER A 773 31.27 7.46 23.44
N ASP A 774 32.51 6.98 23.43
CA ASP A 774 33.05 6.19 22.34
C ASP A 774 32.44 4.76 22.26
N VAL A 775 31.85 4.24 23.34
CA VAL A 775 31.35 2.87 23.44
C VAL A 775 29.83 2.77 23.43
N ILE A 776 29.10 3.80 23.89
CA ILE A 776 27.63 3.78 23.98
C ILE A 776 27.01 5.16 23.78
N ALA A 777 25.79 5.19 23.24
CA ALA A 777 24.92 6.36 23.18
C ALA A 777 23.55 6.04 23.76
N LEU A 778 23.06 6.92 24.64
CA LEU A 778 21.78 6.82 25.33
C LEU A 778 20.89 7.97 24.86
N THR A 779 19.82 7.67 24.13
CA THR A 779 18.81 8.65 23.70
C THR A 779 17.60 8.55 24.63
N VAL A 780 17.30 9.62 25.36
CA VAL A 780 16.42 9.61 26.53
C VAL A 780 15.46 10.81 26.55
N PRO A 781 14.31 10.74 27.26
CA PRO A 781 13.48 11.91 27.47
C PRO A 781 14.27 12.98 28.24
N ARG A 782 14.27 14.22 27.72
CA ARG A 782 14.96 15.35 28.37
C ARG A 782 14.51 15.57 29.82
N GLU A 783 13.21 15.43 30.09
CA GLU A 783 12.63 15.55 31.44
C GLU A 783 13.23 14.51 32.43
N THR A 784 13.46 13.27 31.97
CA THR A 784 14.08 12.23 32.80
C THR A 784 15.56 12.51 33.02
N ALA A 785 16.26 12.99 31.97
CA ALA A 785 17.67 13.33 32.08
C ALA A 785 17.96 14.49 33.06
N MET A 786 17.01 15.41 33.26
CA MET A 786 17.15 16.50 34.25
C MET A 786 17.29 16.01 35.69
N ASN A 787 16.82 14.80 35.99
CA ASN A 787 16.82 14.19 37.32
C ASN A 787 17.78 12.95 37.37
N GLY A 788 18.54 12.71 36.31
CA GLY A 788 19.51 11.63 36.26
C GLY A 788 20.77 11.90 37.05
N SER A 789 21.61 10.88 37.23
CA SER A 789 22.97 10.99 37.78
C SER A 789 23.88 11.85 36.86
N ASP A 790 25.07 12.13 37.30
CA ASP A 790 26.14 12.67 36.43
C ASP A 790 26.27 11.75 35.20
N PRO A 791 26.18 12.29 33.97
CA PRO A 791 26.35 11.49 32.74
C PRO A 791 27.64 10.66 32.74
N GLN A 792 28.74 11.20 33.28
CA GLN A 792 30.00 10.46 33.33
C GLN A 792 29.87 9.22 34.21
N GLU A 793 29.22 9.30 35.35
CA GLU A 793 29.02 8.13 36.22
C GLU A 793 28.17 7.05 35.56
N VAL A 794 27.16 7.45 34.77
CA VAL A 794 26.34 6.51 33.98
C VAL A 794 27.18 5.86 32.88
N LEU A 795 27.96 6.65 32.12
CA LEU A 795 28.84 6.16 31.07
C LEU A 795 29.92 5.22 31.61
N ASP A 796 30.46 5.50 32.81
CA ASP A 796 31.46 4.63 33.45
C ASP A 796 30.90 3.25 33.78
N VAL A 797 29.61 3.16 34.21
CA VAL A 797 28.96 1.87 34.42
C VAL A 797 28.82 1.12 33.07
N TRP A 798 28.35 1.80 32.04
CA TRP A 798 28.18 1.16 30.72
C TRP A 798 29.51 0.76 30.06
N ARG A 799 30.56 1.55 30.22
CA ARG A 799 31.91 1.19 29.77
C ARG A 799 32.36 -0.10 30.44
N ARG A 800 32.10 -0.28 31.73
CA ARG A 800 32.38 -1.47 32.47
C ARG A 800 31.54 -2.68 31.99
N VAL A 801 30.23 -2.50 31.79
CA VAL A 801 29.34 -3.55 31.25
C VAL A 801 29.89 -4.07 29.92
N LEU A 802 30.22 -3.15 28.99
CA LEU A 802 30.72 -3.51 27.67
C LEU A 802 32.13 -4.15 27.68
N ALA A 803 33.00 -3.76 28.61
CA ALA A 803 34.27 -4.39 28.81
C ALA A 803 34.12 -5.80 29.39
N ASP A 804 33.21 -5.99 30.35
CA ASP A 804 32.93 -7.30 30.95
C ASP A 804 32.29 -8.25 29.94
N ASP A 805 31.36 -7.78 29.09
CA ASP A 805 30.75 -8.57 27.99
C ASP A 805 31.82 -8.99 26.95
N ALA A 806 32.69 -8.06 26.59
CA ALA A 806 33.83 -8.35 25.69
C ALA A 806 34.78 -9.38 26.29
N HIS A 807 35.11 -9.25 27.56
CA HIS A 807 35.98 -10.19 28.29
C HIS A 807 35.35 -11.59 28.34
N LEU A 808 34.08 -11.70 28.75
CA LEU A 808 33.35 -12.98 28.80
C LEU A 808 33.41 -13.74 27.48
N THR A 809 33.37 -13.05 26.36
CA THR A 809 33.29 -13.67 25.04
C THR A 809 34.58 -13.62 24.21
N GLY A 810 35.65 -13.10 24.76
CA GLY A 810 36.95 -13.02 24.08
C GLY A 810 36.97 -12.11 22.84
N ILE A 811 36.06 -11.12 22.77
CA ILE A 811 36.08 -10.11 21.70
C ILE A 811 36.95 -8.90 22.13
N PRO A 812 37.49 -8.12 21.19
CA PRO A 812 38.25 -6.91 21.54
C PRO A 812 37.38 -5.90 22.28
N GLU A 813 37.90 -5.26 23.33
CA GLU A 813 37.20 -4.16 24.02
C GLU A 813 37.01 -2.93 23.13
N VAL A 814 37.96 -2.70 22.21
CA VAL A 814 37.87 -1.61 21.24
C VAL A 814 36.80 -1.94 20.21
N ARG A 815 35.74 -1.16 20.21
CA ARG A 815 34.58 -1.36 19.35
C ARG A 815 34.72 -0.56 18.07
N ARG A 816 34.21 -1.14 16.98
CA ARG A 816 34.13 -0.48 15.68
C ARG A 816 33.04 0.61 15.64
N CYS A 817 32.00 0.42 16.39
CA CYS A 817 30.89 1.39 16.57
C CYS A 817 30.38 1.30 18.01
N LYS A 818 29.81 2.37 18.49
CA LYS A 818 29.16 2.42 19.81
C LYS A 818 27.82 1.66 19.80
N GLU A 819 27.49 1.03 20.92
CA GLU A 819 26.12 0.54 21.14
C GLU A 819 25.15 1.70 21.33
N ARG A 820 23.87 1.47 21.13
CA ARG A 820 22.86 2.52 21.29
C ARG A 820 21.62 1.99 22.00
N MET A 821 21.16 2.76 22.97
CA MET A 821 19.88 2.53 23.64
C MET A 821 18.93 3.70 23.42
N CYS A 822 17.70 3.43 23.02
CA CYS A 822 16.68 4.44 22.78
C CYS A 822 15.38 4.08 23.49
N PHE A 823 14.67 5.09 23.96
CA PHE A 823 13.35 4.91 24.56
C PHE A 823 12.23 4.94 23.53
N ASP A 824 11.13 4.29 23.86
CA ASP A 824 9.86 4.41 23.15
C ASP A 824 8.68 4.32 24.14
N VAL A 825 7.52 4.82 23.74
CA VAL A 825 6.26 4.66 24.52
C VAL A 825 5.58 3.34 24.22
N GLN A 826 5.90 2.70 23.08
CA GLN A 826 5.42 1.38 22.72
C GLN A 826 6.48 0.62 21.91
N LEU A 827 6.91 -0.51 22.43
CA LEU A 827 7.86 -1.40 21.77
C LEU A 827 7.13 -2.40 20.86
N CYS A 828 7.83 -2.90 19.84
CA CYS A 828 7.27 -3.86 18.89
C CYS A 828 7.44 -5.34 19.31
N ALA A 829 8.29 -5.61 20.30
CA ALA A 829 8.54 -6.94 20.86
C ALA A 829 8.94 -6.86 22.32
N GLY A 830 8.51 -7.80 23.13
CA GLY A 830 8.91 -7.93 24.53
C GLY A 830 8.64 -6.72 25.42
N TYR A 831 9.24 -6.72 26.61
CA TYR A 831 9.29 -5.58 27.51
C TYR A 831 10.40 -4.60 27.13
N MET A 832 11.56 -5.13 26.66
CA MET A 832 12.67 -4.49 26.00
C MET A 832 13.06 -5.37 24.82
N HIS A 833 13.87 -4.89 23.89
CA HIS A 833 14.46 -5.77 22.89
C HIS A 833 15.80 -5.27 22.39
N ASN A 834 16.66 -6.19 22.07
CA ASN A 834 18.00 -5.99 21.51
C ASN A 834 17.97 -5.42 20.09
N GLY A 835 19.13 -5.22 19.51
CA GLY A 835 19.37 -4.71 18.17
C GLY A 835 20.09 -3.37 18.17
N TYR A 836 20.03 -2.67 17.05
CA TYR A 836 20.57 -1.32 16.92
C TYR A 836 19.48 -0.35 16.43
N PRO A 837 18.99 0.50 17.35
CA PRO A 837 19.27 0.58 18.79
C PRO A 837 18.58 -0.53 19.60
N ILE A 838 19.07 -0.79 20.82
CA ILE A 838 18.32 -1.48 21.85
C ILE A 838 17.16 -0.57 22.23
N MET A 839 15.92 -1.12 22.23
CA MET A 839 14.71 -0.35 22.50
C MET A 839 14.19 -0.60 23.92
N LEU A 840 13.95 0.50 24.64
CA LEU A 840 13.58 0.51 26.05
C LEU A 840 12.23 1.22 26.28
N PRO A 841 11.37 0.72 27.20
CA PRO A 841 10.14 1.43 27.53
C PRO A 841 10.44 2.74 28.28
N LYS A 842 9.73 3.82 27.92
CA LYS A 842 9.97 5.18 28.48
C LYS A 842 10.10 5.20 30.00
N HIS A 843 9.29 4.42 30.71
CA HIS A 843 9.27 4.41 32.19
C HIS A 843 10.52 3.76 32.80
N SER A 844 11.29 2.95 32.08
CA SER A 844 12.53 2.33 32.59
C SER A 844 13.74 3.28 32.57
N ILE A 845 13.66 4.40 31.84
CA ILE A 845 14.79 5.32 31.62
C ILE A 845 15.26 5.98 32.93
N VAL A 846 14.38 6.14 33.89
CA VAL A 846 14.77 6.64 35.24
C VAL A 846 15.81 5.72 35.89
N HIS A 847 15.73 4.41 35.69
CA HIS A 847 16.70 3.43 36.20
C HIS A 847 17.96 3.40 35.36
N LEU A 848 17.84 3.52 34.04
CA LEU A 848 18.95 3.59 33.09
C LEU A 848 19.90 4.76 33.42
N LEU A 849 19.35 5.91 33.82
CA LEU A 849 20.08 7.15 34.14
C LEU A 849 20.45 7.28 35.61
N ASN A 850 20.29 6.24 36.40
CA ASN A 850 20.70 6.23 37.82
C ASN A 850 21.86 5.28 38.04
N ALA A 851 23.09 5.85 38.13
CA ALA A 851 24.33 5.07 38.26
C ALA A 851 24.33 4.19 39.52
N ASP A 852 23.80 4.67 40.64
CA ASP A 852 23.73 3.89 41.89
C ASP A 852 22.76 2.72 41.78
N THR A 853 21.62 2.90 41.12
CA THR A 853 20.65 1.84 40.84
C THR A 853 21.27 0.74 39.97
N LEU A 854 22.00 1.14 38.92
CA LEU A 854 22.73 0.20 38.06
C LEU A 854 23.80 -0.56 38.85
N ARG A 855 24.62 0.13 39.66
CA ARG A 855 25.70 -0.50 40.48
C ARG A 855 25.15 -1.46 41.54
N LYS A 856 23.95 -1.19 42.07
CA LYS A 856 23.27 -2.11 43.00
C LYS A 856 22.56 -3.27 42.32
N GLY A 857 22.44 -3.24 41.00
CA GLY A 857 21.73 -4.24 40.20
C GLY A 857 20.20 -4.17 40.36
N ASP A 858 19.70 -3.04 40.93
CA ASP A 858 18.25 -2.83 41.05
C ASP A 858 17.71 -2.42 39.67
N HIS A 859 16.71 -3.15 39.15
CA HIS A 859 16.17 -2.95 37.81
C HIS A 859 17.17 -3.06 36.64
N ALA A 860 18.41 -3.53 36.89
CA ALA A 860 19.48 -3.60 35.89
C ALA A 860 19.36 -4.83 34.98
N TRP A 861 18.66 -5.89 35.40
CA TRP A 861 18.57 -7.17 34.69
C TRP A 861 18.22 -7.00 33.22
N GLY A 862 17.11 -6.31 32.89
CA GLY A 862 16.69 -6.12 31.50
C GLY A 862 17.72 -5.40 30.63
N PHE A 863 18.36 -4.37 31.16
CA PHE A 863 19.38 -3.63 30.41
C PHE A 863 20.61 -4.48 30.10
N PHE A 864 21.10 -5.28 31.07
CA PHE A 864 22.24 -6.18 30.85
C PHE A 864 21.85 -7.35 29.93
N HIS A 865 20.60 -7.81 30.02
CA HIS A 865 20.04 -8.86 29.16
C HIS A 865 20.00 -8.41 27.69
N GLU A 866 19.39 -7.26 27.39
CA GLU A 866 19.32 -6.79 25.99
C GLU A 866 20.70 -6.46 25.40
N MET A 867 21.62 -5.96 26.22
CA MET A 867 23.02 -5.78 25.84
C MET A 867 23.69 -7.13 25.56
N GLY A 868 23.42 -8.13 26.38
CA GLY A 868 23.91 -9.49 26.21
C GLY A 868 23.50 -10.12 24.88
N HIS A 869 22.27 -9.88 24.43
CA HIS A 869 21.82 -10.36 23.11
C HIS A 869 22.70 -9.84 21.96
N ASN A 870 23.16 -8.57 22.04
CA ASN A 870 24.07 -8.01 21.04
C ASN A 870 25.47 -8.66 21.05
N HIS A 871 25.79 -9.45 22.10
CA HIS A 871 27.06 -10.16 22.24
C HIS A 871 26.94 -11.67 22.06
N GLN A 872 25.73 -12.24 22.00
CA GLN A 872 25.54 -13.67 21.73
C GLN A 872 26.17 -14.08 20.38
N ASN A 873 26.39 -15.38 20.22
CA ASN A 873 26.85 -15.97 18.96
C ASN A 873 26.01 -17.20 18.67
N ASP A 874 25.64 -17.36 17.40
CA ASP A 874 24.84 -18.49 16.92
C ASP A 874 25.52 -19.85 17.15
N ASP A 875 26.87 -19.91 17.15
CA ASP A 875 27.60 -21.15 17.29
C ASP A 875 27.37 -21.84 18.63
N TRP A 876 27.10 -21.10 19.70
CA TRP A 876 26.78 -21.65 21.02
C TRP A 876 25.31 -21.52 21.43
N THR A 877 24.48 -20.85 20.59
CA THR A 877 23.06 -20.67 20.87
C THR A 877 22.25 -21.66 20.03
N PHE A 878 21.63 -22.66 20.65
CA PHE A 878 20.82 -23.68 20.02
C PHE A 878 19.34 -23.56 20.42
N ASP A 879 18.44 -24.33 19.79
CA ASP A 879 16.99 -24.25 20.02
C ASP A 879 16.64 -24.31 21.51
N GLY A 880 15.86 -23.34 21.99
CA GLY A 880 15.46 -23.15 23.39
C GLY A 880 16.48 -22.42 24.27
N THR A 881 17.63 -21.98 23.73
CA THR A 881 18.69 -21.33 24.56
C THR A 881 18.92 -19.86 24.27
N VAL A 882 18.19 -19.22 23.37
CA VAL A 882 18.34 -17.79 23.10
C VAL A 882 18.20 -16.97 24.41
N GLU A 883 17.13 -17.22 25.18
CA GLU A 883 16.84 -16.58 26.47
C GLU A 883 17.64 -17.16 27.63
N VAL A 884 18.45 -18.20 27.40
CA VAL A 884 19.33 -18.83 28.40
C VAL A 884 20.75 -18.30 28.31
N THR A 885 21.37 -18.41 27.11
CA THR A 885 22.75 -17.99 26.93
C THR A 885 22.96 -16.48 27.01
N VAL A 886 21.94 -15.68 26.72
CA VAL A 886 21.97 -14.24 26.99
C VAL A 886 22.15 -13.92 28.48
N ASN A 887 21.58 -14.72 29.35
CA ASN A 887 21.67 -14.49 30.79
C ASN A 887 23.04 -14.85 31.41
N PHE A 888 23.97 -15.42 30.65
CA PHE A 888 25.38 -15.43 31.07
C PHE A 888 25.94 -14.03 31.18
N PHE A 889 25.67 -13.16 30.20
CA PHE A 889 26.10 -11.75 30.22
C PHE A 889 25.42 -11.04 31.41
N THR A 890 24.13 -11.25 31.58
CA THR A 890 23.38 -10.66 32.71
C THR A 890 23.99 -11.05 34.07
N LEU A 891 24.20 -12.36 34.31
CA LEU A 891 24.75 -12.86 35.57
C LEU A 891 26.21 -12.45 35.79
N TYR A 892 26.99 -12.39 34.71
CA TYR A 892 28.38 -11.96 34.76
C TYR A 892 28.46 -10.50 35.17
N ASN A 893 27.68 -9.61 34.56
CA ASN A 893 27.63 -8.21 34.93
C ASN A 893 27.01 -7.99 36.34
N MET A 894 26.01 -8.78 36.75
CA MET A 894 25.48 -8.74 38.12
C MET A 894 26.56 -9.07 39.17
N GLU A 895 27.45 -10.01 38.89
CA GLU A 895 28.55 -10.32 39.81
C GLU A 895 29.62 -9.27 39.77
N ARG A 896 30.11 -8.88 38.59
CA ARG A 896 31.31 -8.03 38.44
C ARG A 896 31.06 -6.55 38.73
N ILE A 897 29.86 -6.08 38.50
CA ILE A 897 29.46 -4.66 38.69
C ILE A 897 28.68 -4.48 39.98
N CYS A 898 27.70 -5.39 40.21
CA CYS A 898 26.78 -5.26 41.33
C CYS A 898 27.19 -6.07 42.57
N GLY A 899 28.22 -6.92 42.46
CA GLY A 899 28.69 -7.79 43.56
C GLY A 899 27.70 -8.92 43.90
N LYS A 900 26.69 -9.20 43.06
CA LYS A 900 25.69 -10.24 43.28
C LYS A 900 26.08 -11.50 42.53
N LYS A 901 26.54 -12.55 43.19
CA LYS A 901 26.82 -13.85 42.58
C LYS A 901 25.56 -14.41 41.91
N PRO A 902 25.66 -15.31 40.90
CA PRO A 902 24.52 -15.88 40.20
C PRO A 902 23.38 -16.33 41.13
N MET A 903 23.69 -17.08 42.17
CA MET A 903 22.73 -17.59 43.15
C MET A 903 22.19 -16.52 44.11
N GLU A 904 22.70 -15.30 44.12
CA GLU A 904 22.26 -14.17 44.94
C GLU A 904 21.35 -13.22 44.16
N THR A 905 21.19 -13.44 42.86
CA THR A 905 20.29 -12.66 42.02
C THR A 905 18.83 -13.04 42.28
N ASP A 906 17.92 -12.09 42.15
CA ASP A 906 16.50 -12.32 42.46
C ASP A 906 15.89 -13.51 41.71
N LYS A 907 16.32 -13.72 40.47
CA LYS A 907 15.86 -14.83 39.61
C LYS A 907 16.34 -16.19 40.10
N MET A 908 17.60 -16.30 40.45
CA MET A 908 18.17 -17.57 40.94
C MET A 908 17.89 -17.83 42.43
N ARG A 909 17.54 -16.80 43.18
CA ARG A 909 17.04 -16.96 44.59
C ARG A 909 15.61 -17.43 44.64
N ASP A 910 14.82 -17.35 43.54
CA ASP A 910 13.43 -17.76 43.52
C ASP A 910 13.30 -19.27 43.76
N PRO A 911 12.66 -19.70 44.86
CA PRO A 911 12.49 -21.12 45.16
C PRO A 911 11.68 -21.90 44.12
N SER A 912 10.88 -21.19 43.27
CA SER A 912 10.07 -21.83 42.23
C SER A 912 10.95 -22.39 41.11
N VAL A 913 12.05 -21.73 40.79
CA VAL A 913 13.03 -22.21 39.78
C VAL A 913 13.63 -23.56 40.23
N TRP A 914 14.08 -23.62 41.48
CA TRP A 914 14.70 -24.84 42.03
C TRP A 914 13.70 -25.97 42.27
N ARG A 915 12.46 -25.70 42.57
CA ARG A 915 11.39 -26.71 42.57
C ARG A 915 11.17 -27.28 41.16
N ASN A 916 11.18 -26.43 40.13
CA ASN A 916 11.07 -26.88 38.75
C ASN A 916 12.27 -27.75 38.36
N VAL A 917 13.51 -27.37 38.73
CA VAL A 917 14.73 -28.16 38.53
C VAL A 917 14.59 -29.54 39.18
N ALA A 918 14.13 -29.60 40.47
CA ALA A 918 13.96 -30.87 41.17
C ALA A 918 12.91 -31.77 40.49
N ARG A 919 11.78 -31.20 40.11
CA ARG A 919 10.72 -31.92 39.37
C ARG A 919 11.27 -32.43 38.00
N TRP A 920 11.94 -31.63 37.22
CA TRP A 920 12.52 -31.98 35.94
C TRP A 920 13.55 -33.12 36.07
N LYS A 921 14.44 -33.03 37.10
CA LYS A 921 15.38 -34.10 37.42
C LYS A 921 14.67 -35.42 37.75
N ALA A 922 13.60 -35.35 38.58
CA ALA A 922 12.80 -36.53 38.94
C ALA A 922 12.03 -37.13 37.75
N ALA A 923 11.66 -36.33 36.77
CA ALA A 923 11.00 -36.78 35.55
C ALA A 923 11.94 -37.37 34.51
N GLY A 924 13.22 -37.58 34.78
CA GLY A 924 14.20 -38.14 33.85
C GLY A 924 14.81 -37.12 32.89
N ARG A 925 14.76 -35.84 33.21
CA ARG A 925 15.39 -34.75 32.49
C ARG A 925 14.94 -34.59 31.03
N PRO A 926 13.64 -34.51 30.73
CA PRO A 926 13.14 -34.39 29.34
C PRO A 926 13.64 -33.10 28.69
N PHE A 927 14.33 -33.22 27.54
CA PHE A 927 14.88 -32.07 26.81
C PHE A 927 13.81 -31.05 26.35
N GLY A 928 12.63 -31.56 25.93
CA GLY A 928 11.51 -30.69 25.50
C GLY A 928 10.99 -29.78 26.60
N GLU A 929 10.95 -30.25 27.86
CA GLU A 929 10.55 -29.42 29.01
C GLU A 929 11.66 -28.41 29.34
N TRP A 930 12.91 -28.83 29.34
CA TRP A 930 14.07 -28.00 29.62
C TRP A 930 14.17 -26.79 28.65
N LYS A 931 14.06 -27.03 27.35
CA LYS A 931 14.18 -25.98 26.34
C LYS A 931 12.99 -25.03 26.29
N SER A 932 11.85 -25.39 26.90
CA SER A 932 10.63 -24.55 26.95
C SER A 932 10.56 -23.62 28.15
N ASP A 933 11.46 -23.79 29.15
CA ASP A 933 11.55 -22.96 30.35
C ASP A 933 12.95 -22.32 30.46
N PRO A 934 13.11 -21.02 30.10
CA PRO A 934 14.41 -20.35 30.15
C PRO A 934 15.08 -20.37 31.54
N TRP A 935 14.29 -20.34 32.62
CA TRP A 935 14.83 -20.36 33.98
C TRP A 935 15.33 -21.73 34.39
N LEU A 936 14.65 -22.79 33.95
CA LEU A 936 15.13 -24.16 34.09
C LEU A 936 16.43 -24.36 33.29
N GLY A 937 16.46 -23.82 32.04
CA GLY A 937 17.63 -23.80 31.19
C GLY A 937 18.81 -23.11 31.83
N LEU A 938 18.58 -21.91 32.37
CA LEU A 938 19.62 -21.09 33.04
C LEU A 938 20.13 -21.77 34.31
N ALA A 939 19.26 -22.37 35.14
CA ALA A 939 19.63 -23.05 36.37
C ALA A 939 20.61 -24.20 36.13
N PHE A 940 20.44 -24.98 35.05
CA PHE A 940 21.41 -26.00 34.66
C PHE A 940 22.81 -25.42 34.46
N PHE A 941 22.92 -24.34 33.72
CA PHE A 941 24.21 -23.69 33.46
C PHE A 941 24.78 -22.99 34.70
N VAL A 942 23.90 -22.46 35.58
CA VAL A 942 24.34 -21.89 36.85
C VAL A 942 24.94 -22.98 37.77
N GLU A 943 24.38 -24.19 37.82
CA GLU A 943 24.99 -25.33 38.56
C GLU A 943 26.39 -25.61 38.03
N LEU A 944 26.63 -25.55 36.71
CA LEU A 944 27.95 -25.73 36.12
C LEU A 944 28.89 -24.56 36.46
N GLN A 945 28.39 -23.33 36.39
CA GLN A 945 29.15 -22.14 36.76
C GLN A 945 29.61 -22.16 38.24
N GLN A 946 28.71 -22.58 39.14
CA GLN A 946 29.07 -22.74 40.57
C GLN A 946 30.20 -23.76 40.79
N LYS A 947 30.20 -24.83 39.95
CA LYS A 947 31.25 -25.87 40.02
C LYS A 947 32.59 -25.44 39.44
N TYR A 948 32.57 -24.76 38.28
CA TYR A 948 33.77 -24.57 37.47
C TYR A 948 34.19 -23.10 37.33
N GLY A 949 33.41 -22.15 37.86
CA GLY A 949 33.70 -20.72 37.81
C GLY A 949 33.48 -20.09 36.43
N TRP A 950 33.62 -18.79 36.37
CA TRP A 950 33.46 -18.03 35.10
C TRP A 950 34.59 -18.29 34.12
N GLU A 951 35.81 -18.54 34.58
CA GLU A 951 36.97 -18.78 33.72
C GLU A 951 36.77 -19.95 32.73
N ALA A 952 35.96 -20.97 33.13
CA ALA A 952 35.63 -22.06 32.22
C ALA A 952 34.75 -21.59 31.07
N PHE A 953 33.80 -20.67 31.31
CA PHE A 953 32.89 -20.10 30.30
C PHE A 953 33.60 -19.05 29.44
N GLU A 954 34.47 -18.22 30.00
CA GLU A 954 35.33 -17.28 29.29
C GLU A 954 36.19 -18.01 28.26
N LYS A 955 36.85 -19.10 28.65
CA LYS A 955 37.61 -19.97 27.72
C LYS A 955 36.71 -20.60 26.66
N LEU A 956 35.54 -21.08 27.04
CA LEU A 956 34.58 -21.72 26.13
C LEU A 956 34.14 -20.74 25.04
N PHE A 957 33.69 -19.57 25.41
CA PHE A 957 33.17 -18.59 24.44
C PHE A 957 34.28 -18.01 23.55
N ALA A 958 35.50 -17.80 24.11
CA ALA A 958 36.66 -17.40 23.33
C ALA A 958 37.04 -18.46 22.28
N GLU A 959 36.94 -19.76 22.60
CA GLU A 959 37.17 -20.84 21.64
C GLU A 959 36.14 -20.81 20.50
N TYR A 960 34.85 -20.65 20.82
CA TYR A 960 33.82 -20.51 19.78
C TYR A 960 34.08 -19.32 18.84
N ARG A 961 34.53 -18.18 19.39
CA ARG A 961 34.85 -16.99 18.57
C ARG A 961 36.06 -17.22 17.66
N ALA A 962 36.97 -18.08 18.05
CA ALA A 962 38.19 -18.40 17.29
C ALA A 962 37.98 -19.53 16.26
N LEU A 963 36.78 -20.14 16.18
CA LEU A 963 36.53 -21.24 15.28
C LEU A 963 36.66 -20.85 13.80
N PRO A 964 37.40 -21.60 12.99
CA PRO A 964 37.31 -21.47 11.53
C PRO A 964 35.93 -21.93 11.03
N ASP A 965 35.50 -21.39 9.90
CA ASP A 965 34.20 -21.68 9.33
C ASP A 965 33.92 -23.18 9.10
N SER A 966 34.96 -23.96 8.85
CA SER A 966 34.88 -25.41 8.68
C SER A 966 34.55 -26.19 9.96
N GLU A 967 34.78 -25.63 11.12
CA GLU A 967 34.56 -26.24 12.43
C GLU A 967 33.33 -25.70 13.15
N ARG A 968 32.69 -24.67 12.61
CA ARG A 968 31.46 -24.12 13.17
C ARG A 968 30.31 -25.12 13.09
N PRO A 969 29.52 -25.28 14.17
CA PRO A 969 28.39 -26.20 14.18
C PRO A 969 27.29 -25.73 13.22
N LYS A 970 26.74 -26.66 12.45
CA LYS A 970 25.70 -26.38 11.43
C LYS A 970 24.32 -26.81 11.86
N THR A 971 24.20 -27.62 12.89
CA THR A 971 22.93 -28.13 13.43
C THR A 971 22.83 -27.92 14.93
N ASP A 972 21.64 -27.89 15.49
CA ASP A 972 21.44 -27.80 16.94
C ASP A 972 22.07 -28.95 17.71
N LEU A 973 22.09 -30.16 17.15
CA LEU A 973 22.72 -31.31 17.77
C LEU A 973 24.26 -31.14 17.82
N GLU A 974 24.88 -30.61 16.74
CA GLU A 974 26.31 -30.28 16.73
C GLU A 974 26.63 -29.20 17.74
N LYS A 975 25.82 -28.14 17.87
CA LYS A 975 25.99 -27.09 18.90
C LYS A 975 25.99 -27.73 20.31
N ARG A 976 25.01 -28.57 20.63
CA ARG A 976 24.90 -29.25 21.92
C ARG A 976 26.08 -30.19 22.20
N ARG A 977 26.55 -30.94 21.18
CA ARG A 977 27.75 -31.82 21.29
C ARG A 977 29.00 -30.99 21.51
N GLN A 978 29.21 -29.93 20.76
CA GLN A 978 30.38 -29.05 20.95
C GLN A 978 30.37 -28.37 22.32
N TRP A 979 29.22 -27.98 22.88
CA TRP A 979 29.12 -27.50 24.24
C TRP A 979 29.70 -28.52 25.25
N CYS A 980 29.23 -29.77 25.18
CA CYS A 980 29.66 -30.83 26.06
C CYS A 980 31.16 -31.12 25.92
N GLU A 981 31.65 -31.33 24.69
CA GLU A 981 33.02 -31.71 24.38
C GLU A 981 34.03 -30.61 24.80
N ARG A 982 33.77 -29.36 24.46
CA ARG A 982 34.61 -28.22 24.74
C ARG A 982 34.69 -27.95 26.24
N LEU A 983 33.52 -27.87 26.89
CA LEU A 983 33.48 -27.62 28.34
C LEU A 983 34.14 -28.76 29.10
N SER A 984 33.91 -30.03 28.71
CA SER A 984 34.57 -31.20 29.33
C SER A 984 36.11 -31.09 29.26
N ARG A 985 36.62 -30.72 28.07
CA ARG A 985 38.04 -30.52 27.86
C ARG A 985 38.59 -29.36 28.69
N ILE A 986 37.93 -28.24 28.75
CA ILE A 986 38.32 -27.03 29.49
C ILE A 986 38.39 -27.31 31.00
N VAL A 987 37.41 -28.03 31.54
CA VAL A 987 37.38 -28.34 32.99
C VAL A 987 38.10 -29.61 33.36
N GLY A 988 38.62 -30.34 32.40
CA GLY A 988 39.39 -31.59 32.63
C GLY A 988 38.53 -32.73 33.18
N LYS A 989 37.24 -32.76 32.92
CA LYS A 989 36.27 -33.76 33.40
C LYS A 989 35.25 -34.07 32.29
N ASP A 990 34.94 -35.35 32.11
CA ASP A 990 33.86 -35.76 31.19
C ASP A 990 32.50 -35.31 31.75
N LEU A 991 31.80 -34.48 30.98
CA LEU A 991 30.44 -33.97 31.30
C LEU A 991 29.36 -34.65 30.49
N THR A 992 29.63 -35.74 29.76
CA THR A 992 28.68 -36.42 28.92
C THR A 992 27.42 -36.83 29.70
N GLU A 993 27.57 -37.26 30.95
CA GLU A 993 26.44 -37.60 31.84
C GLU A 993 25.60 -36.35 32.18
N ASP A 994 26.25 -35.20 32.48
CA ASP A 994 25.58 -33.97 32.79
C ASP A 994 24.75 -33.46 31.58
N PHE A 995 25.27 -33.60 30.35
CA PHE A 995 24.65 -33.18 29.09
C PHE A 995 23.78 -34.25 28.41
N SER A 996 23.73 -35.48 28.93
CA SER A 996 23.10 -36.64 28.28
C SER A 996 21.65 -36.39 27.81
N PHE A 997 20.88 -35.62 28.56
CA PHE A 997 19.47 -35.30 28.26
C PHE A 997 19.27 -34.47 26.99
N MET A 998 20.32 -33.76 26.50
CA MET A 998 20.26 -32.94 25.29
C MET A 998 21.10 -33.50 24.13
N LEU A 999 21.81 -34.63 24.32
CA LEU A 999 22.68 -35.25 23.31
C LEU A 999 21.97 -36.36 22.49
N GLY A 1000 20.79 -36.80 22.92
CA GLY A 1000 19.91 -37.67 22.14
C GLY A 1000 19.24 -36.93 20.97
N ASP A 1001 18.75 -37.74 19.99
CA ASP A 1001 18.03 -37.23 18.82
C ASP A 1001 16.68 -36.60 19.18
#